data_bdf10e1c8978d6c7a9143b5da166ec70
#
_entry.id   bdf10e1c8978d6c7a9143b5da166ec70
#
_cell.length_a   1.000
_cell.length_b   1.000
_cell.length_c   1.000
_cell.angle_alpha   90.00
_cell.angle_beta   90.00
_cell.angle_gamma   90.00
#
_symmetry.space_group_name_H-M   'P 1'
#
loop_
_entity.id
_entity.type
_entity.pdbx_description
1 polymer ?
#
loop_
_entity_poly.entity_id
_entity_poly.type
_entity_poly.pdbx_seq_one_letter_code
_entity_poly.pdbx_strand_id
1 'polypeptide(L)'
;MRHRILFFFLAFIGISQFVTSSDVRNKYNFNSDWLLNVGDVPEAKQPRFSDSEWKKVTLPHAFNEDEAFRLSIDELTDTIMWYRKHFRLPADSKNKKVFVEFEGVRQGADFYINGQNVGLHENGVMAVGFDLTPYIKYGQENVIAVRIDNDWNYKERATGTKYQWSNKNFNANYGGIPKNVWLHVTDRLYQTLPLYSNLKTTGVYIYAEDIRVKSRKAIIHAESEIRNEYNRDKQVSYQVELIDRDGTSIQTFEGTKAVVKPGETITLKAASEVDNLHFWSWGYGYLYTVKTSLWVDGRKVDEVATRTGFRKTRFGKGMIWLNDRVIQMKGFAQRTSNEWPGVGMSVPAWLSDYSNHLMVEGNANLVRWMHVTPWKQDIESCDRVGLIQAMQAGDAEKDCEGRQWEQRTELMRDAIIYNRNNPSIIFYECGNESISREHMIEMKAIRDLYDPHGGRAIGSREMLDIREAEYGGEMLYINKSAHHPMWAMEYCRDEGLRKYWDDYSYPYHKDGDGSNSYKSTVTNKVQKKVDARVYNRNQDSFTIENIIRWFDYWRERPGTGDRVSSGGVKIIFSDTNTHYRGVENYRRSGVTDAMRIPKDPFFAHQVMWDGWVDTECPRIYIVGHWNYNDTVVKPVYVVSSADKVELFLNGKSLGNGERDYHFLYTFKDIAFVPGKLEAVGYDENGKECCRTQLQTAGKPEQIQLSFIQSPEGWKADGADMVLLQVEVMDKDGNRCPLANDLIHFEVEGPAEWRGGIAQGENNYILSKDLPVECGINRALIRSLTTAGNVRITAKADGLKSAEISLTSSPVEVKNGLSSYIPGDELEGRLTRGETPQTPSYKVSKVDVGIVSAIAGANNENTVNSFDDNELSEWRNDGKAATAWITYKLERAARVDEVCMKLTGWRMRSYPLEIYAGKELIWSGDTDKSLGYVHLDVKPVLTNEITIRLKGTSKGGDAFGQIVEVAAPVANELDLFKAKDGDKTGHELRIVEIEFKENLLK
;
A
#
# COMPACT_ATOMS: atom_id res chain seq x y z
N MET A 1 14.54 -12.28 -37.16
CA MET A 1 13.99 -13.63 -37.39
C MET A 1 12.68 -13.73 -36.60
N ARG A 2 11.56 -13.84 -37.31
CA ARG A 2 10.23 -13.90 -36.70
C ARG A 2 10.01 -15.30 -36.13
N HIS A 3 9.83 -15.44 -34.84
CA HIS A 3 9.29 -16.68 -34.25
C HIS A 3 7.81 -16.48 -33.99
N ARG A 4 7.00 -17.14 -34.84
CA ARG A 4 5.58 -17.36 -34.60
C ARG A 4 5.48 -18.50 -33.58
N ILE A 5 4.95 -18.16 -32.39
CA ILE A 5 4.52 -19.15 -31.40
C ILE A 5 3.07 -19.49 -31.74
N LEU A 6 2.89 -20.74 -32.16
CA LEU A 6 1.58 -21.37 -32.47
C LEU A 6 1.01 -21.87 -31.12
N PHE A 7 -0.04 -21.26 -30.62
CA PHE A 7 -0.79 -21.79 -29.47
C PHE A 7 -1.69 -22.90 -29.92
N PHE A 8 -1.42 -24.13 -29.49
CA PHE A 8 -2.35 -25.25 -29.56
C PHE A 8 -3.36 -25.10 -28.41
N PHE A 9 -4.62 -24.88 -28.76
CA PHE A 9 -5.74 -25.05 -27.83
C PHE A 9 -5.99 -26.56 -27.66
N LEU A 10 -5.60 -27.13 -26.54
CA LEU A 10 -6.10 -28.40 -26.05
C LEU A 10 -7.32 -28.06 -25.18
N ALA A 11 -8.51 -28.33 -25.71
CA ALA A 11 -9.75 -28.31 -24.96
C ALA A 11 -9.70 -29.47 -23.94
N PHE A 12 -9.36 -29.19 -22.69
CA PHE A 12 -9.63 -30.07 -21.57
C PHE A 12 -11.12 -29.92 -21.24
N ILE A 13 -11.91 -30.90 -21.57
CA ILE A 13 -13.25 -31.09 -20.98
C ILE A 13 -12.99 -31.56 -19.56
N GLY A 14 -12.83 -30.64 -18.65
CA GLY A 14 -12.83 -30.91 -17.21
C GLY A 14 -14.25 -31.31 -16.83
N ILE A 15 -14.46 -32.56 -16.50
CA ILE A 15 -15.64 -33.01 -15.73
C ILE A 15 -15.48 -32.34 -14.38
N SER A 16 -16.19 -31.23 -14.16
CA SER A 16 -16.37 -30.64 -12.83
C SER A 16 -17.06 -31.69 -11.98
N GLN A 17 -16.29 -32.41 -11.16
CA GLN A 17 -16.85 -33.07 -10.01
C GLN A 17 -17.46 -32.00 -9.14
N PHE A 18 -18.79 -32.00 -9.07
CA PHE A 18 -19.50 -31.26 -8.04
C PHE A 18 -18.95 -31.72 -6.70
N VAL A 19 -18.08 -30.93 -6.08
CA VAL A 19 -17.78 -31.09 -4.66
C VAL A 19 -19.09 -30.79 -3.94
N THR A 20 -19.74 -31.82 -3.47
CA THR A 20 -20.87 -31.70 -2.55
C THR A 20 -20.37 -30.87 -1.38
N SER A 21 -20.98 -29.67 -1.18
CA SER A 21 -20.73 -28.85 -0.01
C SER A 21 -20.77 -29.74 1.23
N SER A 22 -19.78 -29.65 2.09
CA SER A 22 -19.80 -30.44 3.32
C SER A 22 -21.07 -30.07 4.09
N ASP A 23 -21.91 -31.03 4.44
CA ASP A 23 -23.16 -30.85 5.22
C ASP A 23 -22.92 -30.20 6.60
N VAL A 24 -21.73 -29.79 6.91
CA VAL A 24 -21.21 -29.45 8.22
C VAL A 24 -21.34 -27.97 8.55
N ARG A 25 -20.72 -27.09 7.75
CA ARG A 25 -20.81 -25.63 7.83
C ARG A 25 -21.05 -25.06 6.44
N ASN A 26 -21.92 -24.05 6.32
CA ASN A 26 -22.12 -23.33 5.08
C ASN A 26 -21.78 -21.85 5.27
N LYS A 27 -20.95 -21.30 4.37
CA LYS A 27 -20.75 -19.86 4.19
C LYS A 27 -21.41 -19.44 2.89
N TYR A 28 -22.38 -18.56 2.96
CA TYR A 28 -23.08 -18.04 1.78
C TYR A 28 -22.61 -16.62 1.49
N ASN A 29 -22.43 -16.33 0.21
CA ASN A 29 -22.39 -14.97 -0.29
C ASN A 29 -23.78 -14.33 -0.10
N PHE A 30 -23.79 -13.21 0.63
CA PHE A 30 -25.02 -12.49 0.98
C PHE A 30 -25.13 -11.14 0.27
N ASN A 31 -24.30 -10.89 -0.74
CA ASN A 31 -24.16 -9.62 -1.43
C ASN A 31 -25.30 -9.27 -2.40
N SER A 32 -25.98 -10.25 -2.97
CA SER A 32 -27.04 -10.05 -3.99
C SER A 32 -28.36 -9.57 -3.41
N ASP A 33 -29.21 -8.98 -4.24
CA ASP A 33 -30.62 -8.69 -3.97
C ASP A 33 -30.89 -7.75 -2.76
N TRP A 34 -30.01 -6.82 -2.50
CA TRP A 34 -30.29 -5.75 -1.53
C TRP A 34 -31.15 -4.65 -2.16
N LEU A 35 -31.92 -3.99 -1.32
CA LEU A 35 -32.78 -2.85 -1.66
C LEU A 35 -32.31 -1.64 -0.86
N LEU A 36 -32.09 -0.53 -1.55
CA LEU A 36 -31.57 0.72 -0.98
C LEU A 36 -32.62 1.82 -1.02
N ASN A 37 -32.79 2.53 0.10
CA ASN A 37 -33.45 3.82 0.16
C ASN A 37 -32.52 4.85 0.80
N VAL A 38 -32.39 6.01 0.20
CA VAL A 38 -31.66 7.16 0.74
C VAL A 38 -32.67 8.05 1.49
N GLY A 39 -32.37 8.38 2.73
CA GLY A 39 -33.24 9.05 3.67
C GLY A 39 -33.69 8.14 4.82
N ASP A 40 -34.08 8.75 5.94
CA ASP A 40 -34.50 8.02 7.13
C ASP A 40 -35.96 7.58 7.07
N VAL A 41 -36.18 6.27 7.12
CA VAL A 41 -37.51 5.64 7.11
C VAL A 41 -37.56 4.62 8.26
N PRO A 42 -37.81 5.05 9.50
CA PRO A 42 -37.76 4.19 10.69
C PRO A 42 -38.67 2.96 10.65
N GLU A 43 -39.75 3.00 9.88
CA GLU A 43 -40.67 1.90 9.67
C GLU A 43 -40.07 0.77 8.86
N ALA A 44 -39.00 1.05 8.11
CA ALA A 44 -38.32 0.08 7.26
C ALA A 44 -37.67 -1.08 8.04
N LYS A 45 -37.52 -0.99 9.36
CA LYS A 45 -37.15 -2.11 10.23
C LYS A 45 -38.22 -3.22 10.24
N GLN A 46 -39.51 -2.90 9.94
CA GLN A 46 -40.60 -3.86 10.02
C GLN A 46 -40.60 -4.81 8.81
N PRO A 47 -40.87 -6.11 9.01
CA PRO A 47 -40.86 -7.09 7.91
C PRO A 47 -41.94 -6.80 6.85
N ARG A 48 -43.06 -6.25 7.27
CA ARG A 48 -44.25 -5.94 6.39
C ARG A 48 -44.15 -4.61 5.68
N PHE A 49 -43.07 -3.82 5.91
CA PHE A 49 -42.85 -2.58 5.21
C PHE A 49 -42.71 -2.83 3.70
N SER A 50 -43.39 -2.04 2.87
CA SER A 50 -43.27 -2.16 1.41
C SER A 50 -42.01 -1.47 0.91
N ASP A 51 -41.13 -2.23 0.31
CA ASP A 51 -39.85 -1.76 -0.28
C ASP A 51 -39.79 -2.00 -1.80
N SER A 52 -40.96 -2.22 -2.45
CA SER A 52 -41.04 -2.53 -3.89
C SER A 52 -40.50 -1.42 -4.80
N GLU A 53 -40.50 -0.17 -4.32
CA GLU A 53 -40.01 1.01 -5.08
C GLU A 53 -38.52 1.31 -4.77
N TRP A 54 -37.88 0.53 -3.91
CA TRP A 54 -36.49 0.77 -3.54
C TRP A 54 -35.52 0.35 -4.64
N LYS A 55 -34.37 1.04 -4.75
CA LYS A 55 -33.33 0.72 -5.72
C LYS A 55 -32.71 -0.63 -5.40
N LYS A 56 -32.77 -1.56 -6.36
CA LYS A 56 -32.04 -2.83 -6.24
C LYS A 56 -30.55 -2.63 -6.42
N VAL A 57 -29.73 -3.17 -5.52
CA VAL A 57 -28.27 -3.06 -5.52
C VAL A 57 -27.64 -4.42 -5.17
N THR A 58 -26.41 -4.63 -5.64
CA THR A 58 -25.54 -5.73 -5.22
C THR A 58 -24.37 -5.14 -4.42
N LEU A 59 -23.99 -5.79 -3.31
CA LEU A 59 -22.82 -5.40 -2.52
C LEU A 59 -21.52 -5.97 -3.14
N PRO A 60 -20.40 -5.34 -2.92
CA PRO A 60 -20.15 -4.07 -2.22
C PRO A 60 -20.80 -2.87 -2.91
N HIS A 61 -21.40 -1.97 -2.13
CA HIS A 61 -22.08 -0.80 -2.67
C HIS A 61 -22.06 0.37 -1.67
N ALA A 62 -21.63 1.54 -2.13
CA ALA A 62 -21.79 2.79 -1.41
C ALA A 62 -22.85 3.66 -2.13
N PHE A 63 -23.74 4.32 -1.37
CA PHE A 63 -24.80 5.13 -1.99
C PHE A 63 -24.25 6.32 -2.79
N ASN A 64 -23.06 6.81 -2.41
CA ASN A 64 -22.34 7.94 -3.00
C ASN A 64 -21.11 7.52 -3.82
N GLU A 65 -21.02 6.26 -4.28
CA GLU A 65 -19.87 5.78 -5.06
C GLU A 65 -19.64 6.54 -6.39
N ASP A 66 -20.73 7.06 -6.97
CA ASP A 66 -20.72 7.90 -8.17
C ASP A 66 -19.97 9.23 -7.99
N GLU A 67 -19.76 9.64 -6.75
CA GLU A 67 -19.05 10.87 -6.39
C GLU A 67 -17.54 10.70 -6.32
N ALA A 68 -17.05 9.45 -6.32
CA ALA A 68 -15.62 9.15 -6.24
C ALA A 68 -14.84 9.82 -7.39
N PHE A 69 -13.88 10.67 -7.05
CA PHE A 69 -13.11 11.57 -7.94
C PHE A 69 -13.96 12.63 -8.68
N ARG A 70 -15.27 12.54 -8.65
CA ARG A 70 -16.16 13.56 -9.17
C ARG A 70 -16.24 14.78 -8.26
N LEU A 71 -16.24 14.53 -6.96
CA LEU A 71 -16.19 15.53 -5.91
C LEU A 71 -14.89 15.44 -5.13
N SER A 72 -14.50 16.51 -4.46
CA SER A 72 -13.43 16.43 -3.48
C SER A 72 -13.88 15.63 -2.26
N ILE A 73 -12.92 15.05 -1.54
CA ILE A 73 -13.20 14.18 -0.39
C ILE A 73 -14.10 14.84 0.67
N ASP A 74 -13.92 16.15 0.90
CA ASP A 74 -14.67 16.91 1.91
C ASP A 74 -16.08 17.33 1.46
N GLU A 75 -16.42 17.06 0.20
CA GLU A 75 -17.72 17.32 -0.41
C GLU A 75 -18.56 16.05 -0.64
N LEU A 76 -18.00 14.86 -0.37
CA LEU A 76 -18.75 13.61 -0.47
C LEU A 76 -20.01 13.68 0.39
N THR A 77 -21.14 13.34 -0.21
CA THR A 77 -22.46 13.42 0.42
C THR A 77 -22.55 12.51 1.65
N ASP A 78 -23.09 13.04 2.72
CA ASP A 78 -23.44 12.31 3.92
C ASP A 78 -24.97 12.36 4.17
N THR A 79 -25.53 11.26 4.64
CA THR A 79 -26.96 11.13 4.91
C THR A 79 -27.26 9.87 5.71
N ILE A 80 -28.54 9.69 6.05
CA ILE A 80 -29.06 8.42 6.54
C ILE A 80 -29.58 7.61 5.37
N MET A 81 -29.33 6.29 5.40
CA MET A 81 -29.84 5.37 4.39
C MET A 81 -30.24 4.04 5.01
N TRP A 82 -31.09 3.32 4.29
CA TRP A 82 -31.55 2.00 4.67
C TRP A 82 -31.22 0.99 3.58
N TYR A 83 -30.63 -0.13 3.99
CA TYR A 83 -30.46 -1.32 3.16
C TYR A 83 -31.38 -2.42 3.68
N ARG A 84 -32.14 -3.09 2.81
CA ARG A 84 -33.02 -4.20 3.15
C ARG A 84 -32.75 -5.39 2.24
N LYS A 85 -32.94 -6.60 2.80
CA LYS A 85 -32.81 -7.82 2.00
C LYS A 85 -33.79 -8.86 2.49
N HIS A 86 -34.47 -9.49 1.54
CA HIS A 86 -35.34 -10.65 1.74
C HIS A 86 -34.57 -11.92 1.45
N PHE A 87 -34.65 -12.92 2.33
CA PHE A 87 -33.97 -14.18 2.14
C PHE A 87 -34.69 -15.35 2.82
N ARG A 88 -34.42 -16.57 2.36
CA ARG A 88 -34.93 -17.78 2.96
C ARG A 88 -33.82 -18.82 3.12
N LEU A 89 -33.67 -19.34 4.32
CA LEU A 89 -32.69 -20.39 4.60
C LEU A 89 -33.12 -21.75 4.03
N PRO A 90 -32.15 -22.59 3.62
CA PRO A 90 -32.42 -24.00 3.29
C PRO A 90 -33.07 -24.72 4.47
N ALA A 91 -33.88 -25.74 4.16
CA ALA A 91 -34.66 -26.46 5.17
C ALA A 91 -33.79 -27.19 6.21
N ASP A 92 -32.62 -27.65 5.83
CA ASP A 92 -31.62 -28.30 6.67
C ASP A 92 -30.92 -27.35 7.67
N SER A 93 -31.11 -26.04 7.55
CA SER A 93 -30.64 -25.05 8.50
C SER A 93 -31.41 -25.07 9.84
N LYS A 94 -32.53 -25.79 9.92
CA LYS A 94 -33.31 -25.92 11.14
C LYS A 94 -32.47 -26.56 12.26
N ASN A 95 -32.48 -25.95 13.44
CA ASN A 95 -31.68 -26.31 14.62
C ASN A 95 -30.17 -26.07 14.49
N LYS A 96 -29.72 -25.39 13.44
CA LYS A 96 -28.34 -24.90 13.31
C LYS A 96 -28.21 -23.46 13.84
N LYS A 97 -26.99 -23.00 14.01
CA LYS A 97 -26.66 -21.60 14.31
C LYS A 97 -26.60 -20.81 13.01
N VAL A 98 -27.01 -19.56 13.06
CA VAL A 98 -26.98 -18.64 11.92
C VAL A 98 -26.32 -17.33 12.35
N PHE A 99 -25.22 -16.97 11.69
CA PHE A 99 -24.53 -15.72 11.92
C PHE A 99 -24.47 -14.91 10.63
N VAL A 100 -24.58 -13.60 10.75
CA VAL A 100 -24.25 -12.67 9.66
C VAL A 100 -22.94 -11.98 9.99
N GLU A 101 -22.10 -11.80 8.99
CA GLU A 101 -20.84 -11.08 9.04
C GLU A 101 -20.83 -9.99 7.98
N PHE A 102 -20.61 -8.74 8.38
CA PHE A 102 -20.34 -7.61 7.49
C PHE A 102 -18.85 -7.28 7.62
N GLU A 103 -18.12 -7.29 6.53
CA GLU A 103 -16.69 -6.92 6.54
C GLU A 103 -16.47 -5.42 6.85
N GLY A 104 -17.52 -4.63 6.76
CA GLY A 104 -17.56 -3.25 7.21
C GLY A 104 -18.81 -2.51 6.71
N VAL A 105 -19.27 -1.59 7.53
CA VAL A 105 -20.41 -0.70 7.25
C VAL A 105 -20.03 0.71 7.68
N ARG A 106 -20.34 1.73 6.88
CA ARG A 106 -19.90 3.08 7.17
C ARG A 106 -21.06 4.05 7.23
N GLN A 107 -21.17 4.88 8.29
CA GLN A 107 -20.34 4.98 9.50
C GLN A 107 -20.98 4.21 10.65
N GLY A 108 -22.07 4.69 11.25
CA GLY A 108 -22.82 4.06 12.31
C GLY A 108 -24.03 3.30 11.77
N ALA A 109 -24.26 2.07 12.24
CA ALA A 109 -25.32 1.23 11.71
C ALA A 109 -26.10 0.48 12.79
N ASP A 110 -27.43 0.54 12.70
CA ASP A 110 -28.37 -0.30 13.47
C ASP A 110 -28.81 -1.47 12.59
N PHE A 111 -28.77 -2.68 13.15
CA PHE A 111 -29.14 -3.91 12.44
C PHE A 111 -30.42 -4.50 12.98
N TYR A 112 -31.29 -4.91 12.08
CA TYR A 112 -32.61 -5.49 12.41
C TYR A 112 -32.78 -6.79 11.63
N ILE A 113 -33.31 -7.82 12.29
CA ILE A 113 -33.80 -9.05 11.66
C ILE A 113 -35.27 -9.27 12.04
N ASN A 114 -36.11 -9.42 11.05
CA ASN A 114 -37.58 -9.61 11.25
C ASN A 114 -38.22 -8.56 12.19
N GLY A 115 -37.70 -7.31 12.17
CA GLY A 115 -38.18 -6.20 13.00
C GLY A 115 -37.53 -6.10 14.39
N GLN A 116 -36.72 -7.06 14.78
CA GLN A 116 -35.97 -7.05 16.05
C GLN A 116 -34.59 -6.43 15.87
N ASN A 117 -34.20 -5.50 16.75
CA ASN A 117 -32.84 -4.96 16.75
C ASN A 117 -31.87 -6.04 17.26
N VAL A 118 -30.81 -6.32 16.52
CA VAL A 118 -29.78 -7.31 16.85
C VAL A 118 -28.46 -6.69 17.26
N GLY A 119 -28.27 -5.40 17.01
CA GLY A 119 -27.08 -4.71 17.47
C GLY A 119 -26.78 -3.40 16.74
N LEU A 120 -25.68 -2.79 17.19
CA LEU A 120 -25.14 -1.51 16.72
C LEU A 120 -23.66 -1.70 16.37
N HIS A 121 -23.21 -1.03 15.31
CA HIS A 121 -21.81 -0.90 14.91
C HIS A 121 -21.51 0.57 14.60
N GLU A 122 -20.37 1.09 15.06
CA GLU A 122 -20.13 2.54 14.98
C GLU A 122 -18.76 2.94 14.46
N ASN A 123 -17.75 2.06 14.46
CA ASN A 123 -16.39 2.46 14.05
C ASN A 123 -16.23 2.70 12.54
N GLY A 124 -17.11 2.18 11.71
CA GLY A 124 -17.19 2.45 10.27
C GLY A 124 -16.12 1.81 9.39
N VAL A 125 -15.21 1.01 9.94
CA VAL A 125 -14.07 0.45 9.20
C VAL A 125 -13.85 -1.04 9.43
N MET A 126 -14.19 -1.57 10.60
CA MET A 126 -13.93 -2.97 10.97
C MET A 126 -15.12 -3.87 10.70
N ALA A 127 -14.86 -5.17 10.57
CA ALA A 127 -15.90 -6.19 10.45
C ALA A 127 -16.77 -6.27 11.72
N VAL A 128 -18.04 -6.61 11.52
CA VAL A 128 -19.05 -6.79 12.55
C VAL A 128 -19.91 -8.00 12.25
N GLY A 129 -20.35 -8.71 13.29
CA GLY A 129 -21.25 -9.84 13.09
C GLY A 129 -22.22 -10.06 14.24
N PHE A 130 -23.32 -10.72 13.93
CA PHE A 130 -24.42 -10.96 14.87
C PHE A 130 -24.91 -12.40 14.79
N ASP A 131 -25.31 -12.94 15.93
CA ASP A 131 -26.05 -14.20 16.01
C ASP A 131 -27.53 -13.95 15.68
N LEU A 132 -27.96 -14.39 14.53
CA LEU A 132 -29.33 -14.27 14.07
C LEU A 132 -30.24 -15.41 14.51
N THR A 133 -29.68 -16.49 15.07
CA THR A 133 -30.40 -17.74 15.41
C THR A 133 -31.71 -17.51 16.16
N PRO A 134 -31.78 -16.64 17.21
CA PRO A 134 -33.00 -16.43 17.96
C PRO A 134 -34.14 -15.78 17.17
N TYR A 135 -33.82 -15.14 16.05
CA TYR A 135 -34.74 -14.31 15.30
C TYR A 135 -35.20 -14.92 13.97
N ILE A 136 -34.52 -16.00 13.52
CA ILE A 136 -34.77 -16.63 12.21
C ILE A 136 -36.08 -17.42 12.21
N LYS A 137 -36.83 -17.24 11.14
CA LYS A 137 -38.02 -18.03 10.79
C LYS A 137 -37.64 -19.08 9.76
N TYR A 138 -37.41 -20.30 10.23
CA TYR A 138 -37.04 -21.40 9.36
C TYR A 138 -38.13 -21.77 8.38
N GLY A 139 -37.79 -21.99 7.10
CA GLY A 139 -38.72 -22.33 6.03
C GLY A 139 -39.63 -21.19 5.57
N GLN A 140 -39.47 -20.00 6.13
CA GLN A 140 -40.21 -18.80 5.80
C GLN A 140 -39.26 -17.72 5.30
N GLU A 141 -39.80 -16.64 4.77
CA GLU A 141 -39.04 -15.44 4.43
C GLU A 141 -38.58 -14.72 5.69
N ASN A 142 -37.31 -14.29 5.66
CA ASN A 142 -36.72 -13.41 6.64
C ASN A 142 -36.34 -12.09 5.99
N VAL A 143 -36.36 -11.02 6.75
CA VAL A 143 -35.97 -9.68 6.31
C VAL A 143 -34.89 -9.17 7.23
N ILE A 144 -33.71 -8.87 6.68
CA ILE A 144 -32.67 -8.09 7.35
C ILE A 144 -32.79 -6.64 6.88
N ALA A 145 -32.70 -5.70 7.82
CA ALA A 145 -32.70 -4.28 7.53
C ALA A 145 -31.53 -3.60 8.28
N VAL A 146 -30.82 -2.73 7.62
CA VAL A 146 -29.67 -1.99 8.17
C VAL A 146 -29.91 -0.51 7.96
N ARG A 147 -30.02 0.23 9.07
CA ARG A 147 -30.06 1.71 9.06
C ARG A 147 -28.67 2.24 9.24
N ILE A 148 -28.19 3.02 8.31
CA ILE A 148 -26.82 3.54 8.30
C ILE A 148 -26.86 5.06 8.33
N ASP A 149 -26.06 5.64 9.20
CA ASP A 149 -25.80 7.06 9.32
C ASP A 149 -24.32 7.30 9.01
N ASN A 150 -24.01 7.98 7.90
CA ASN A 150 -22.64 8.28 7.52
C ASN A 150 -22.25 9.75 7.69
N ASP A 151 -22.89 10.45 8.63
CA ASP A 151 -22.52 11.82 8.98
C ASP A 151 -21.03 11.92 9.29
N TRP A 152 -20.36 12.87 8.66
CA TRP A 152 -18.95 13.18 8.93
C TRP A 152 -18.66 13.54 10.41
N ASN A 153 -19.69 14.03 11.12
CA ASN A 153 -19.61 14.39 12.54
C ASN A 153 -20.19 13.30 13.44
N TYR A 154 -20.38 12.09 12.91
CA TYR A 154 -20.87 10.97 13.68
C TYR A 154 -20.08 10.78 14.99
N LYS A 155 -20.79 10.58 16.08
CA LYS A 155 -20.24 10.37 17.41
C LYS A 155 -20.75 9.05 17.98
N GLU A 156 -19.88 8.36 18.68
CA GLU A 156 -20.27 7.18 19.44
C GLU A 156 -21.46 7.51 20.36
N ARG A 157 -22.54 6.78 20.25
CA ARG A 157 -23.81 7.11 20.96
C ARG A 157 -23.68 7.04 22.47
N ALA A 158 -22.86 6.10 22.96
CA ALA A 158 -22.70 5.88 24.39
C ALA A 158 -21.92 7.00 25.09
N THR A 159 -20.96 7.63 24.45
CA THR A 159 -20.01 8.57 25.04
C THR A 159 -20.06 9.96 24.43
N GLY A 160 -20.65 10.14 23.25
CA GLY A 160 -20.60 11.37 22.48
C GLY A 160 -19.22 11.67 21.87
N THR A 161 -18.31 10.70 21.84
CA THR A 161 -16.94 10.85 21.35
C THR A 161 -16.88 10.64 19.84
N LYS A 162 -16.22 11.54 19.11
CA LYS A 162 -15.98 11.42 17.68
C LYS A 162 -14.82 10.45 17.42
N TYR A 163 -14.94 9.63 16.38
CA TYR A 163 -13.84 8.80 15.91
C TYR A 163 -12.77 9.65 15.22
N GLN A 164 -11.50 9.46 15.56
CA GLN A 164 -10.40 10.24 14.97
C GLN A 164 -10.32 10.06 13.45
N TRP A 165 -10.52 8.83 12.96
CA TRP A 165 -10.48 8.51 11.53
C TRP A 165 -11.70 8.98 10.72
N SER A 166 -12.69 9.61 11.35
CA SER A 166 -13.75 10.34 10.64
C SER A 166 -13.29 11.76 10.26
N ASN A 167 -12.10 11.87 9.67
CA ASN A 167 -11.49 13.12 9.24
C ASN A 167 -11.66 13.30 7.73
N LYS A 168 -12.26 14.44 7.33
CA LYS A 168 -12.54 14.76 5.92
C LYS A 168 -11.32 14.85 5.01
N ASN A 169 -10.10 14.98 5.56
CA ASN A 169 -8.89 15.10 4.75
C ASN A 169 -8.26 13.74 4.42
N PHE A 170 -8.54 12.68 5.19
CA PHE A 170 -7.77 11.44 5.13
C PHE A 170 -8.53 10.21 4.68
N ASN A 171 -9.79 10.07 5.05
CA ASN A 171 -10.57 8.87 4.81
C ASN A 171 -11.83 9.20 4.05
N ALA A 172 -11.94 8.73 2.82
CA ALA A 172 -13.14 8.93 2.00
C ALA A 172 -14.38 8.33 2.67
N ASN A 173 -15.47 9.10 2.71
CA ASN A 173 -16.71 8.70 3.35
C ASN A 173 -17.66 8.03 2.36
N TYR A 174 -17.29 6.87 1.84
CA TYR A 174 -18.17 6.04 1.02
C TYR A 174 -19.20 5.36 1.92
N GLY A 175 -20.40 5.97 2.03
CA GLY A 175 -21.46 5.55 2.95
C GLY A 175 -22.27 4.37 2.46
N GLY A 176 -22.58 3.44 3.36
CA GLY A 176 -23.35 2.25 3.03
C GLY A 176 -22.69 0.95 3.47
N ILE A 177 -22.80 -0.08 2.63
CA ILE A 177 -22.16 -1.38 2.83
C ILE A 177 -21.12 -1.58 1.71
N PRO A 178 -19.98 -0.84 1.75
CA PRO A 178 -18.99 -0.85 0.67
C PRO A 178 -18.05 -2.06 0.73
N LYS A 179 -18.41 -3.10 1.46
CA LYS A 179 -17.64 -4.34 1.67
C LYS A 179 -18.56 -5.55 1.59
N ASN A 180 -17.98 -6.76 1.57
CA ASN A 180 -18.77 -7.99 1.44
C ASN A 180 -19.58 -8.31 2.70
N VAL A 181 -20.64 -9.08 2.51
CA VAL A 181 -21.48 -9.65 3.58
C VAL A 181 -21.62 -11.15 3.39
N TRP A 182 -21.43 -11.88 4.49
CA TRP A 182 -21.50 -13.32 4.54
C TRP A 182 -22.56 -13.80 5.51
N LEU A 183 -23.22 -14.92 5.17
CA LEU A 183 -24.11 -15.62 6.09
C LEU A 183 -23.53 -16.98 6.40
N HIS A 184 -23.30 -17.27 7.68
CA HIS A 184 -22.77 -18.54 8.17
C HIS A 184 -23.86 -19.37 8.80
N VAL A 185 -23.91 -20.67 8.42
CA VAL A 185 -24.80 -21.66 9.03
C VAL A 185 -23.94 -22.80 9.56
N THR A 186 -23.95 -23.01 10.89
CA THR A 186 -23.09 -23.98 11.58
C THR A 186 -23.88 -24.91 12.49
N ASP A 187 -23.27 -26.01 12.93
CA ASP A 187 -23.80 -26.81 14.05
C ASP A 187 -23.87 -25.95 15.34
N ARG A 188 -24.53 -26.47 16.38
CA ARG A 188 -24.54 -25.87 17.73
C ARG A 188 -23.26 -26.11 18.53
N LEU A 189 -22.41 -27.00 18.06
CA LEU A 189 -21.03 -27.15 18.50
C LEU A 189 -20.17 -26.68 17.33
N TYR A 190 -19.59 -25.53 17.42
CA TYR A 190 -18.94 -24.84 16.31
C TYR A 190 -17.66 -24.13 16.70
N GLN A 191 -16.78 -23.94 15.76
CA GLN A 191 -15.65 -23.01 15.82
C GLN A 191 -16.18 -21.60 15.64
N THR A 192 -15.80 -20.69 16.52
CA THR A 192 -16.33 -19.33 16.57
C THR A 192 -15.82 -18.49 15.40
N LEU A 193 -16.45 -17.34 15.15
CA LEU A 193 -16.00 -16.35 14.16
C LEU A 193 -15.06 -15.34 14.83
N PRO A 194 -14.04 -14.79 14.11
CA PRO A 194 -13.10 -13.83 14.68
C PRO A 194 -13.69 -12.41 14.75
N LEU A 195 -14.86 -12.24 15.37
CA LEU A 195 -15.67 -11.01 15.41
C LEU A 195 -15.79 -10.52 16.87
N TYR A 196 -14.68 -10.03 17.41
CA TYR A 196 -14.57 -9.75 18.82
C TYR A 196 -15.48 -8.62 19.30
N SER A 197 -15.66 -7.55 18.53
CA SER A 197 -16.48 -6.39 18.93
C SER A 197 -17.86 -6.79 19.42
N ASN A 198 -18.57 -7.64 18.70
CA ASN A 198 -19.95 -8.00 18.96
C ASN A 198 -20.14 -9.39 19.55
N LEU A 199 -19.40 -10.38 19.06
CA LEU A 199 -19.55 -11.78 19.51
C LEU A 199 -18.60 -12.13 20.65
N LYS A 200 -17.57 -11.30 20.92
CA LYS A 200 -16.52 -11.56 21.92
C LYS A 200 -15.76 -12.87 21.67
N THR A 201 -15.60 -13.24 20.40
CA THR A 201 -14.98 -14.49 19.94
C THR A 201 -13.76 -14.23 19.07
N THR A 202 -12.80 -15.14 19.10
CA THR A 202 -11.47 -14.99 18.49
C THR A 202 -11.24 -15.90 17.27
N GLY A 203 -12.11 -16.87 17.03
CA GLY A 203 -12.03 -17.75 15.86
C GLY A 203 -10.85 -18.70 15.85
N VAL A 204 -10.34 -18.96 14.65
CA VAL A 204 -9.20 -19.85 14.39
C VAL A 204 -7.91 -19.03 14.33
N TYR A 205 -6.83 -19.57 14.86
CA TYR A 205 -5.48 -19.00 14.78
C TYR A 205 -4.50 -20.08 14.27
N ILE A 206 -3.87 -19.78 13.13
CA ILE A 206 -2.90 -20.66 12.47
C ILE A 206 -1.55 -19.96 12.46
N TYR A 207 -0.50 -20.65 12.90
CA TYR A 207 0.85 -20.12 12.89
C TYR A 207 1.90 -21.22 12.74
N ALA A 208 3.14 -20.84 12.48
CA ALA A 208 4.27 -21.74 12.37
C ALA A 208 5.36 -21.36 13.36
N GLU A 209 5.95 -22.35 14.02
CA GLU A 209 7.13 -22.20 14.85
C GLU A 209 8.29 -23.07 14.34
N ASP A 210 9.48 -22.82 14.84
CA ASP A 210 10.72 -23.53 14.47
C ASP A 210 10.92 -23.63 12.94
N ILE A 211 10.69 -22.48 12.25
CA ILE A 211 10.79 -22.42 10.79
C ILE A 211 12.25 -22.54 10.37
N ARG A 212 12.55 -23.61 9.66
CA ARG A 212 13.84 -23.95 9.08
C ARG A 212 13.80 -23.80 7.57
N VAL A 213 14.05 -22.59 7.08
CA VAL A 213 13.87 -22.22 5.67
C VAL A 213 14.64 -23.15 4.73
N LYS A 214 15.96 -23.37 5.00
CA LYS A 214 16.81 -24.19 4.15
C LYS A 214 16.38 -25.65 4.02
N SER A 215 15.82 -26.23 5.09
CA SER A 215 15.32 -27.61 5.09
C SER A 215 13.84 -27.71 4.77
N ARG A 216 13.16 -26.56 4.56
CA ARG A 216 11.73 -26.48 4.22
C ARG A 216 10.83 -27.16 5.24
N LYS A 217 11.10 -26.93 6.54
CA LYS A 217 10.38 -27.54 7.67
C LYS A 217 9.89 -26.50 8.64
N ALA A 218 8.76 -26.76 9.27
CA ALA A 218 8.26 -25.99 10.39
C ALA A 218 7.30 -26.83 11.24
N ILE A 219 7.05 -26.39 12.49
CA ILE A 219 5.94 -26.93 13.30
C ILE A 219 4.72 -26.03 13.01
N ILE A 220 3.70 -26.64 12.42
CA ILE A 220 2.44 -25.96 12.13
C ILE A 220 1.51 -26.13 13.31
N HIS A 221 1.00 -25.03 13.84
CA HIS A 221 0.06 -24.94 14.93
C HIS A 221 -1.30 -24.49 14.42
N ALA A 222 -2.36 -25.06 14.96
CA ALA A 222 -3.74 -24.63 14.75
C ALA A 222 -4.47 -24.60 16.10
N GLU A 223 -5.00 -23.44 16.45
CA GLU A 223 -5.84 -23.21 17.63
C GLU A 223 -7.23 -22.79 17.17
N SER A 224 -8.28 -23.43 17.68
CA SER A 224 -9.66 -23.06 17.39
C SER A 224 -10.44 -22.81 18.67
N GLU A 225 -10.96 -21.62 18.79
CA GLU A 225 -11.96 -21.31 19.82
C GLU A 225 -13.28 -21.93 19.40
N ILE A 226 -13.82 -22.81 20.26
CA ILE A 226 -15.06 -23.54 20.01
C ILE A 226 -16.10 -23.26 21.10
N ARG A 227 -17.39 -23.34 20.73
CA ARG A 227 -18.50 -23.15 21.67
C ARG A 227 -19.53 -24.24 21.52
N ASN A 228 -19.99 -24.75 22.69
CA ASN A 228 -21.08 -25.74 22.76
C ASN A 228 -22.39 -25.06 23.17
N GLU A 229 -23.34 -24.95 22.27
CA GLU A 229 -24.69 -24.44 22.53
C GLU A 229 -25.76 -25.57 22.57
N TYR A 230 -25.34 -26.82 22.70
CA TYR A 230 -26.24 -27.87 23.11
C TYR A 230 -26.52 -27.80 24.61
N ASN A 231 -27.62 -28.40 25.06
CA ASN A 231 -28.01 -28.50 26.45
C ASN A 231 -27.36 -29.70 27.18
N ARG A 232 -26.31 -30.32 26.62
CA ARG A 232 -25.58 -31.47 27.16
C ARG A 232 -24.10 -31.38 26.82
N ASP A 233 -23.28 -32.06 27.57
CA ASP A 233 -21.87 -32.24 27.29
C ASP A 233 -21.61 -32.83 25.92
N LYS A 234 -20.54 -32.36 25.25
CA LYS A 234 -20.06 -32.90 23.98
C LYS A 234 -18.60 -33.33 24.14
N GLN A 235 -18.35 -34.63 23.85
CA GLN A 235 -16.97 -35.10 23.72
C GLN A 235 -16.50 -34.81 22.31
N VAL A 236 -15.48 -33.94 22.16
CA VAL A 236 -14.98 -33.41 20.89
C VAL A 236 -13.56 -33.89 20.66
N SER A 237 -13.26 -34.35 19.47
CA SER A 237 -11.90 -34.46 18.95
C SER A 237 -11.65 -33.43 17.88
N TYR A 238 -10.43 -32.93 17.81
CA TYR A 238 -9.96 -31.89 16.93
C TYR A 238 -8.96 -32.46 15.92
N GLN A 239 -9.19 -32.20 14.64
CA GLN A 239 -8.32 -32.66 13.56
C GLN A 239 -7.97 -31.49 12.64
N VAL A 240 -6.73 -31.46 12.16
CA VAL A 240 -6.21 -30.45 11.24
C VAL A 240 -5.69 -31.14 9.99
N GLU A 241 -6.07 -30.63 8.84
CA GLU A 241 -5.57 -31.05 7.54
C GLU A 241 -4.92 -29.86 6.83
N LEU A 242 -3.64 -30.01 6.47
CA LEU A 242 -2.90 -29.05 5.65
C LEU A 242 -2.99 -29.46 4.18
N ILE A 243 -3.52 -28.59 3.36
CA ILE A 243 -3.77 -28.80 1.93
C ILE A 243 -2.92 -27.81 1.13
N ASP A 244 -2.23 -28.32 0.13
CA ASP A 244 -1.43 -27.53 -0.78
C ASP A 244 -2.31 -26.72 -1.74
N ARG A 245 -1.71 -25.78 -2.46
CA ARG A 245 -2.39 -24.92 -3.44
C ARG A 245 -3.08 -25.69 -4.57
N ASP A 246 -2.61 -26.88 -4.91
CA ASP A 246 -3.20 -27.76 -5.93
C ASP A 246 -4.33 -28.65 -5.41
N GLY A 247 -4.72 -28.50 -4.13
CA GLY A 247 -5.73 -29.30 -3.46
C GLY A 247 -5.22 -30.61 -2.86
N THR A 248 -3.91 -30.90 -2.97
CA THR A 248 -3.32 -32.12 -2.40
C THR A 248 -3.22 -32.01 -0.87
N SER A 249 -3.72 -33.01 -0.13
CA SER A 249 -3.52 -33.12 1.31
C SER A 249 -2.05 -33.45 1.61
N ILE A 250 -1.34 -32.53 2.27
CA ILE A 250 0.07 -32.70 2.64
C ILE A 250 0.15 -33.55 3.90
N GLN A 251 -0.63 -33.18 4.91
CA GLN A 251 -0.61 -33.84 6.21
C GLN A 251 -1.93 -33.64 6.97
N THR A 252 -2.35 -34.70 7.65
CA THR A 252 -3.45 -34.66 8.61
C THR A 252 -2.91 -35.04 9.97
N PHE A 253 -3.29 -34.30 11.01
CA PHE A 253 -2.85 -34.55 12.38
C PHE A 253 -3.95 -34.28 13.38
N GLU A 254 -3.89 -35.03 14.49
CA GLU A 254 -4.87 -34.96 15.58
C GLU A 254 -4.46 -33.89 16.61
N GLY A 255 -5.45 -33.25 17.18
CA GLY A 255 -5.29 -32.28 18.25
C GLY A 255 -5.93 -32.73 19.56
N THR A 256 -6.24 -31.75 20.39
CA THR A 256 -6.84 -31.94 21.72
C THR A 256 -8.17 -32.69 21.65
N LYS A 257 -8.41 -33.60 22.61
CA LYS A 257 -9.73 -34.17 22.88
C LYS A 257 -10.25 -33.57 24.19
N ALA A 258 -11.49 -33.10 24.18
CA ALA A 258 -12.07 -32.42 25.35
C ALA A 258 -13.56 -32.72 25.50
N VAL A 259 -14.05 -32.57 26.73
CA VAL A 259 -15.48 -32.51 27.01
C VAL A 259 -15.87 -31.07 27.18
N VAL A 260 -16.79 -30.58 26.36
CA VAL A 260 -17.27 -29.18 26.36
C VAL A 260 -18.68 -29.17 26.94
N LYS A 261 -18.86 -28.45 28.05
CA LYS A 261 -20.14 -28.32 28.73
C LYS A 261 -21.12 -27.41 27.99
N PRO A 262 -22.43 -27.46 28.29
CA PRO A 262 -23.41 -26.52 27.79
C PRO A 262 -23.02 -25.07 28.05
N GLY A 263 -23.01 -24.25 26.99
CA GLY A 263 -22.67 -22.82 27.04
C GLY A 263 -21.18 -22.52 27.17
N GLU A 264 -20.32 -23.53 27.30
CA GLU A 264 -18.88 -23.36 27.47
C GLU A 264 -18.19 -23.01 26.16
N THR A 265 -17.18 -22.14 26.26
CA THR A 265 -16.25 -21.78 25.18
C THR A 265 -14.84 -22.18 25.63
N ILE A 266 -14.14 -22.96 24.80
CA ILE A 266 -12.75 -23.39 25.04
C ILE A 266 -11.92 -23.28 23.76
N THR A 267 -10.60 -23.34 23.90
CA THR A 267 -9.67 -23.41 22.74
C THR A 267 -9.11 -24.82 22.62
N LEU A 268 -9.29 -25.43 21.46
CA LEU A 268 -8.64 -26.69 21.07
C LEU A 268 -7.37 -26.39 20.30
N LYS A 269 -6.34 -27.24 20.47
CA LYS A 269 -5.02 -27.05 19.86
C LYS A 269 -4.54 -28.31 19.18
N ALA A 270 -3.82 -28.12 18.08
CA ALA A 270 -3.09 -29.18 17.40
C ALA A 270 -1.76 -28.63 16.88
N ALA A 271 -0.74 -29.45 16.82
CA ALA A 271 0.54 -29.11 16.23
C ALA A 271 1.23 -30.32 15.61
N SER A 272 1.94 -30.12 14.53
CA SER A 272 2.76 -31.16 13.89
C SER A 272 3.92 -30.55 13.12
N GLU A 273 5.07 -31.24 13.11
CA GLU A 273 6.18 -30.91 12.18
C GLU A 273 5.75 -31.31 10.77
N VAL A 274 5.94 -30.41 9.81
CA VAL A 274 5.65 -30.58 8.41
C VAL A 274 6.88 -30.32 7.57
N ASP A 275 7.11 -31.20 6.60
CA ASP A 275 8.23 -31.16 5.66
C ASP A 275 7.80 -30.61 4.29
N ASN A 276 8.80 -30.23 3.49
CA ASN A 276 8.63 -29.76 2.11
C ASN A 276 7.73 -28.53 1.96
N LEU A 277 7.71 -27.66 2.97
CA LEU A 277 6.95 -26.42 2.94
C LEU A 277 7.55 -25.39 1.96
N HIS A 278 6.68 -24.66 1.30
CA HIS A 278 6.97 -23.42 0.60
C HIS A 278 6.66 -22.25 1.53
N PHE A 279 7.58 -21.30 1.61
CA PHE A 279 7.39 -20.15 2.50
C PHE A 279 6.96 -18.93 1.70
N TRP A 280 5.88 -18.30 2.16
CA TRP A 280 5.39 -17.03 1.60
C TRP A 280 6.51 -15.99 1.59
N SER A 281 6.61 -15.22 0.50
CA SER A 281 7.67 -14.25 0.29
C SER A 281 7.25 -13.13 -0.65
N TRP A 282 8.11 -12.15 -0.84
CA TRP A 282 7.91 -11.06 -1.79
C TRP A 282 7.75 -11.56 -3.22
N GLY A 283 6.59 -11.26 -3.83
CA GLY A 283 6.19 -11.74 -5.15
C GLY A 283 6.05 -13.26 -5.25
N TYR A 284 5.92 -13.92 -4.10
CA TYR A 284 5.71 -15.37 -3.97
C TYR A 284 4.61 -15.62 -2.95
N GLY A 285 3.37 -15.38 -3.39
CA GLY A 285 2.15 -15.54 -2.60
C GLY A 285 1.74 -17.00 -2.45
N TYR A 286 2.64 -17.84 -1.93
CA TYR A 286 2.37 -19.26 -1.73
C TYR A 286 1.46 -19.46 -0.53
N LEU A 287 0.27 -19.93 -0.76
CA LEU A 287 -0.76 -20.11 0.26
C LEU A 287 -1.22 -21.57 0.34
N TYR A 288 -1.45 -21.99 1.56
CA TYR A 288 -2.06 -23.28 1.92
C TYR A 288 -3.49 -23.06 2.38
N THR A 289 -4.29 -24.12 2.31
CA THR A 289 -5.57 -24.20 3.00
C THR A 289 -5.42 -25.11 4.21
N VAL A 290 -5.64 -24.55 5.41
CA VAL A 290 -5.65 -25.31 6.65
C VAL A 290 -7.11 -25.55 7.04
N LYS A 291 -7.55 -26.82 6.98
CA LYS A 291 -8.86 -27.22 7.45
C LYS A 291 -8.79 -27.68 8.88
N THR A 292 -9.56 -27.04 9.74
CA THR A 292 -9.74 -27.42 11.14
C THR A 292 -11.11 -28.02 11.33
N SER A 293 -11.19 -29.25 11.85
CA SER A 293 -12.43 -30.03 11.92
C SER A 293 -12.75 -30.47 13.34
N LEU A 294 -14.02 -30.37 13.72
CA LEU A 294 -14.57 -30.88 14.97
C LEU A 294 -15.32 -32.20 14.73
N TRP A 295 -14.99 -33.21 15.53
CA TRP A 295 -15.59 -34.53 15.45
C TRP A 295 -16.26 -34.93 16.77
N VAL A 296 -17.47 -35.46 16.69
CA VAL A 296 -18.24 -36.03 17.80
C VAL A 296 -18.75 -37.40 17.41
N ASP A 297 -18.47 -38.40 18.23
CA ASP A 297 -18.89 -39.80 18.00
C ASP A 297 -18.53 -40.31 16.58
N GLY A 298 -17.34 -39.94 16.09
CA GLY A 298 -16.84 -40.31 14.75
C GLY A 298 -17.49 -39.57 13.57
N ARG A 299 -18.36 -38.59 13.85
CA ARG A 299 -18.98 -37.73 12.84
C ARG A 299 -18.38 -36.33 12.88
N LYS A 300 -18.02 -35.79 11.69
CA LYS A 300 -17.63 -34.39 11.56
C LYS A 300 -18.85 -33.52 11.79
N VAL A 301 -18.75 -32.53 12.73
CA VAL A 301 -19.84 -31.61 13.07
C VAL A 301 -19.58 -30.19 12.65
N ASP A 302 -18.29 -29.82 12.51
CA ASP A 302 -17.91 -28.48 12.02
C ASP A 302 -16.55 -28.52 11.30
N GLU A 303 -16.35 -27.64 10.32
CA GLU A 303 -15.09 -27.48 9.60
C GLU A 303 -14.90 -26.03 9.18
N VAL A 304 -13.70 -25.49 9.43
CA VAL A 304 -13.30 -24.18 8.97
C VAL A 304 -12.07 -24.33 8.07
N ALA A 305 -12.13 -23.77 6.87
CA ALA A 305 -11.00 -23.68 5.96
C ALA A 305 -10.38 -22.27 6.10
N THR A 306 -9.12 -22.21 6.47
CA THR A 306 -8.34 -20.97 6.60
C THR A 306 -7.25 -20.96 5.54
N ARG A 307 -7.30 -20.00 4.61
CA ARG A 307 -6.24 -19.78 3.63
C ARG A 307 -5.14 -18.97 4.29
N THR A 308 -3.91 -19.47 4.31
CA THR A 308 -2.78 -18.83 4.96
C THR A 308 -1.45 -19.23 4.33
N GLY A 309 -0.37 -18.54 4.66
CA GLY A 309 0.99 -18.88 4.28
C GLY A 309 1.92 -18.79 5.48
N PHE A 310 3.05 -19.48 5.42
CA PHE A 310 4.04 -19.51 6.49
C PHE A 310 5.28 -18.77 6.06
N ARG A 311 5.87 -18.01 6.97
CA ARG A 311 7.10 -17.24 6.74
C ARG A 311 7.85 -17.00 8.03
N LYS A 312 9.15 -16.78 7.92
CA LYS A 312 10.02 -16.42 9.03
C LYS A 312 10.40 -14.95 8.94
N THR A 313 10.24 -14.21 10.01
CA THR A 313 10.64 -12.80 10.10
C THR A 313 11.58 -12.59 11.28
N ARG A 314 12.44 -11.59 11.16
CA ARG A 314 13.30 -11.10 12.24
C ARG A 314 13.55 -9.62 12.04
N PHE A 315 13.60 -8.88 13.14
CA PHE A 315 13.81 -7.43 13.17
C PHE A 315 14.96 -7.11 14.12
N GLY A 316 15.82 -6.19 13.78
CA GLY A 316 16.94 -5.76 14.62
C GLY A 316 18.16 -5.34 13.83
N LYS A 317 19.13 -4.74 14.48
CA LYS A 317 20.34 -4.18 13.83
C LYS A 317 20.03 -3.29 12.63
N GLY A 318 18.99 -2.46 12.74
CA GLY A 318 18.52 -1.60 11.65
C GLY A 318 17.98 -2.34 10.42
N MET A 319 17.80 -3.67 10.47
CA MET A 319 17.45 -4.49 9.31
C MET A 319 16.19 -5.33 9.53
N ILE A 320 15.60 -5.77 8.43
CA ILE A 320 14.46 -6.68 8.37
C ILE A 320 14.90 -7.95 7.62
N TRP A 321 14.57 -9.12 8.16
CA TRP A 321 14.78 -10.41 7.50
C TRP A 321 13.44 -11.06 7.19
N LEU A 322 13.31 -11.55 5.97
CA LEU A 322 12.24 -12.42 5.52
C LEU A 322 12.84 -13.74 5.04
N ASN A 323 12.45 -14.86 5.66
CA ASN A 323 12.96 -16.19 5.35
C ASN A 323 14.51 -16.25 5.36
N ASP A 324 15.10 -15.68 6.41
CA ASP A 324 16.55 -15.59 6.64
C ASP A 324 17.32 -14.68 5.68
N ARG A 325 16.67 -13.98 4.74
CA ARG A 325 17.31 -13.01 3.83
C ARG A 325 16.95 -11.58 4.22
N VAL A 326 17.93 -10.69 4.23
CA VAL A 326 17.70 -9.25 4.49
C VAL A 326 16.90 -8.64 3.35
N ILE A 327 15.87 -7.86 3.71
CA ILE A 327 15.04 -7.11 2.77
C ILE A 327 14.99 -5.64 3.20
N GLN A 328 15.23 -4.72 2.26
CA GLN A 328 15.02 -3.29 2.45
C GLN A 328 13.60 -2.95 1.99
N MET A 329 12.87 -2.16 2.76
CA MET A 329 11.51 -1.74 2.40
C MET A 329 11.56 -0.79 1.20
N LYS A 330 10.92 -1.18 0.14
CA LYS A 330 10.79 -0.48 -1.15
C LYS A 330 9.33 -0.52 -1.51
N GLY A 331 8.59 0.54 -1.23
CA GLY A 331 7.16 0.40 -1.33
C GLY A 331 6.39 1.68 -1.58
N PHE A 332 5.09 1.54 -1.52
CA PHE A 332 4.15 2.64 -1.70
C PHE A 332 3.23 2.74 -0.49
N ALA A 333 2.97 3.98 -0.07
CA ALA A 333 1.81 4.28 0.73
C ALA A 333 0.56 4.26 -0.18
N GLN A 334 -0.58 3.78 0.35
CA GLN A 334 -1.86 3.76 -0.36
C GLN A 334 -3.01 4.00 0.60
N ARG A 335 -4.06 4.68 0.15
CA ARG A 335 -5.28 4.84 0.95
C ARG A 335 -6.00 3.50 1.10
N THR A 336 -6.55 3.27 2.29
CA THR A 336 -7.27 2.03 2.61
C THR A 336 -8.56 1.85 1.81
N SER A 337 -9.10 2.92 1.26
CA SER A 337 -10.20 2.85 0.31
C SER A 337 -9.81 2.23 -1.03
N ASN A 338 -8.53 2.28 -1.39
CA ASN A 338 -7.97 1.77 -2.65
C ASN A 338 -8.86 2.08 -3.86
N GLU A 339 -9.41 3.29 -3.84
CA GLU A 339 -10.56 3.71 -4.64
C GLU A 339 -10.29 3.81 -6.14
N TRP A 340 -11.35 3.71 -6.89
CA TRP A 340 -11.41 3.89 -8.34
C TRP A 340 -12.43 4.96 -8.73
N PRO A 341 -12.20 5.70 -9.82
CA PRO A 341 -13.15 6.71 -10.29
C PRO A 341 -14.56 6.16 -10.54
N GLY A 342 -15.58 6.84 -10.04
CA GLY A 342 -17.00 6.50 -10.25
C GLY A 342 -17.51 5.26 -9.53
N VAL A 343 -16.67 4.53 -8.79
CA VAL A 343 -17.07 3.35 -8.02
C VAL A 343 -16.53 3.33 -6.59
N GLY A 344 -15.64 4.27 -6.26
CA GLY A 344 -15.03 4.32 -4.94
C GLY A 344 -14.29 3.03 -4.61
N MET A 345 -14.60 2.46 -3.44
CA MET A 345 -14.01 1.19 -2.99
C MET A 345 -14.87 -0.05 -3.32
N SER A 346 -16.01 0.12 -3.99
CA SER A 346 -16.94 -0.97 -4.30
C SER A 346 -16.49 -1.77 -5.54
N VAL A 347 -15.42 -2.54 -5.41
CA VAL A 347 -14.76 -3.26 -6.51
C VAL A 347 -14.63 -4.76 -6.26
N PRO A 348 -14.53 -5.61 -7.30
CA PRO A 348 -14.34 -7.04 -7.15
C PRO A 348 -12.91 -7.40 -6.69
N ALA A 349 -12.74 -8.59 -6.07
CA ALA A 349 -11.48 -9.03 -5.49
C ALA A 349 -10.30 -9.07 -6.47
N TRP A 350 -10.54 -9.47 -7.72
CA TRP A 350 -9.48 -9.51 -8.74
C TRP A 350 -8.91 -8.12 -9.07
N LEU A 351 -9.71 -7.05 -8.91
CA LEU A 351 -9.26 -5.68 -9.16
C LEU A 351 -8.34 -5.18 -8.04
N SER A 352 -8.55 -5.65 -6.80
CA SER A 352 -7.57 -5.49 -5.72
C SER A 352 -6.27 -6.22 -6.06
N ASP A 353 -6.35 -7.46 -6.55
CA ASP A 353 -5.16 -8.23 -6.99
C ASP A 353 -4.43 -7.52 -8.13
N TYR A 354 -5.16 -6.97 -9.10
CA TYR A 354 -4.57 -6.19 -10.19
C TYR A 354 -3.78 -4.98 -9.66
N SER A 355 -4.41 -4.18 -8.78
CA SER A 355 -3.78 -2.99 -8.20
C SER A 355 -2.53 -3.35 -7.37
N ASN A 356 -2.62 -4.35 -6.49
CA ASN A 356 -1.53 -4.75 -5.60
C ASN A 356 -0.42 -5.50 -6.36
N HIS A 357 -0.77 -6.30 -7.37
CA HIS A 357 0.22 -6.97 -8.22
C HIS A 357 1.04 -5.98 -9.05
N LEU A 358 0.42 -4.89 -9.51
CA LEU A 358 1.13 -3.82 -10.22
C LEU A 358 2.22 -3.19 -9.33
N MET A 359 2.02 -3.08 -8.01
CA MET A 359 3.08 -2.67 -7.09
C MET A 359 4.26 -3.65 -7.13
N VAL A 360 4.00 -4.96 -7.11
CA VAL A 360 5.03 -6.01 -7.20
C VAL A 360 5.75 -5.98 -8.55
N GLU A 361 5.05 -5.73 -9.65
CA GLU A 361 5.64 -5.52 -10.99
C GLU A 361 6.53 -4.28 -11.02
N GLY A 362 6.18 -3.24 -10.28
CA GLY A 362 7.02 -2.05 -10.04
C GLY A 362 8.20 -2.30 -9.10
N ASN A 363 8.47 -3.56 -8.72
CA ASN A 363 9.50 -3.98 -7.77
C ASN A 363 9.29 -3.45 -6.34
N ALA A 364 8.05 -3.05 -5.99
CA ALA A 364 7.71 -2.78 -4.61
C ALA A 364 7.55 -4.09 -3.82
N ASN A 365 7.98 -4.06 -2.56
CA ASN A 365 7.80 -5.17 -1.62
C ASN A 365 6.89 -4.83 -0.45
N LEU A 366 6.49 -3.56 -0.29
CA LEU A 366 5.67 -3.10 0.82
C LEU A 366 4.54 -2.18 0.34
N VAL A 367 3.36 -2.37 0.86
CA VAL A 367 2.30 -1.34 0.89
C VAL A 367 2.05 -0.90 2.34
N ARG A 368 2.07 0.40 2.58
CA ARG A 368 1.62 1.02 3.82
C ARG A 368 0.21 1.56 3.63
N TRP A 369 -0.74 0.97 4.31
CA TRP A 369 -2.12 1.43 4.27
C TRP A 369 -2.33 2.67 5.14
N MET A 370 -3.03 3.70 4.62
CA MET A 370 -3.24 4.99 5.31
C MET A 370 -4.73 5.26 5.48
N HIS A 371 -5.30 5.61 6.64
CA HIS A 371 -4.75 5.60 8.00
C HIS A 371 -5.73 4.86 8.91
N VAL A 372 -6.36 3.82 8.41
CA VAL A 372 -7.27 2.90 9.11
C VAL A 372 -6.98 1.47 8.70
N THR A 373 -7.61 0.51 9.35
CA THR A 373 -7.52 -0.91 8.94
C THR A 373 -8.02 -1.08 7.50
N PRO A 374 -7.22 -1.70 6.61
CA PRO A 374 -7.62 -1.93 5.24
C PRO A 374 -8.76 -2.96 5.15
N TRP A 375 -9.46 -2.97 4.01
CA TRP A 375 -10.49 -3.96 3.73
C TRP A 375 -9.89 -5.38 3.68
N LYS A 376 -10.62 -6.36 4.21
CA LYS A 376 -10.21 -7.79 4.20
C LYS A 376 -9.79 -8.28 2.81
N GLN A 377 -10.54 -7.89 1.78
CA GLN A 377 -10.24 -8.22 0.38
C GLN A 377 -8.87 -7.71 -0.08
N ASP A 378 -8.45 -6.49 0.32
CA ASP A 378 -7.13 -5.93 -0.01
C ASP A 378 -6.01 -6.62 0.76
N ILE A 379 -6.28 -7.02 2.03
CA ILE A 379 -5.34 -7.81 2.83
C ILE A 379 -5.09 -9.18 2.18
N GLU A 380 -6.16 -9.89 1.82
CA GLU A 380 -6.07 -11.19 1.14
C GLU A 380 -5.44 -11.09 -0.25
N SER A 381 -5.65 -9.98 -0.93
CA SER A 381 -4.96 -9.67 -2.18
C SER A 381 -3.44 -9.58 -1.99
N CYS A 382 -2.97 -8.88 -0.94
CA CYS A 382 -1.55 -8.83 -0.61
C CYS A 382 -0.97 -10.22 -0.31
N ASP A 383 -1.74 -11.09 0.35
CA ASP A 383 -1.35 -12.50 0.56
C ASP A 383 -1.12 -13.21 -0.79
N ARG A 384 -2.07 -13.07 -1.73
CA ARG A 384 -2.01 -13.73 -3.04
C ARG A 384 -0.90 -13.20 -3.94
N VAL A 385 -0.62 -11.90 -3.92
CA VAL A 385 0.41 -11.32 -4.81
C VAL A 385 1.81 -11.34 -4.20
N GLY A 386 1.96 -11.69 -2.93
CA GLY A 386 3.25 -11.66 -2.24
C GLY A 386 3.73 -10.24 -1.92
N LEU A 387 2.84 -9.36 -1.47
CA LEU A 387 3.15 -7.98 -1.09
C LEU A 387 3.07 -7.82 0.43
N ILE A 388 4.19 -7.46 1.05
CA ILE A 388 4.22 -7.12 2.48
C ILE A 388 3.30 -5.94 2.73
N GLN A 389 2.64 -5.92 3.89
CA GLN A 389 1.81 -4.79 4.27
C GLN A 389 2.03 -4.33 5.72
N ALA A 390 1.91 -3.02 5.91
CA ALA A 390 1.77 -2.38 7.20
C ALA A 390 0.28 -2.07 7.42
N MET A 391 -0.33 -2.76 8.39
CA MET A 391 -1.74 -2.62 8.73
C MET A 391 -1.90 -1.64 9.87
N GLN A 392 -2.66 -0.58 9.64
CA GLN A 392 -2.93 0.43 10.66
C GLN A 392 -4.17 0.10 11.51
N ALA A 393 -4.18 0.61 12.74
CA ALA A 393 -5.38 0.72 13.57
C ALA A 393 -6.32 1.82 13.02
N GLY A 394 -6.29 3.01 13.55
CA GLY A 394 -7.05 4.15 13.05
C GLY A 394 -6.52 5.44 13.64
N ASP A 395 -6.31 6.44 12.77
CA ASP A 395 -5.67 7.68 13.15
C ASP A 395 -6.24 8.90 12.41
N ALA A 396 -5.98 10.08 12.97
CA ALA A 396 -6.21 11.40 12.37
C ALA A 396 -5.03 12.36 12.58
N GLU A 397 -3.82 11.88 12.47
CA GLU A 397 -2.58 12.68 12.54
C GLU A 397 -2.22 13.24 13.92
N LYS A 398 -2.52 12.55 14.99
CA LYS A 398 -1.96 12.86 16.33
C LYS A 398 -2.25 11.76 17.33
N ASP A 399 -1.46 11.71 18.38
CA ASP A 399 -1.80 10.93 19.55
C ASP A 399 -3.09 11.46 20.21
N CYS A 400 -3.75 10.64 21.02
CA CYS A 400 -5.03 10.94 21.63
C CYS A 400 -5.13 10.30 23.01
N GLU A 401 -6.09 10.77 23.79
CA GLU A 401 -6.31 10.33 25.16
C GLU A 401 -7.77 9.91 25.39
N GLY A 402 -8.01 9.25 26.51
CA GLY A 402 -9.35 8.89 26.96
C GLY A 402 -10.10 8.01 25.96
N ARG A 403 -11.37 8.28 25.74
CA ARG A 403 -12.21 7.42 24.90
C ARG A 403 -11.71 7.28 23.45
N GLN A 404 -11.08 8.31 22.87
CA GLN A 404 -10.50 8.21 21.53
C GLN A 404 -9.33 7.22 21.48
N TRP A 405 -8.50 7.18 22.52
CA TRP A 405 -7.46 6.18 22.64
C TRP A 405 -8.02 4.77 22.80
N GLU A 406 -9.03 4.60 23.65
CA GLU A 406 -9.73 3.33 23.81
C GLU A 406 -10.34 2.85 22.49
N GLN A 407 -10.99 3.74 21.72
CA GLN A 407 -11.48 3.41 20.37
C GLN A 407 -10.36 2.90 19.44
N ARG A 408 -9.15 3.49 19.51
CA ARG A 408 -7.99 3.06 18.73
C ARG A 408 -7.47 1.69 19.18
N THR A 409 -7.37 1.43 20.47
CA THR A 409 -6.94 0.13 21.01
C THR A 409 -7.96 -0.97 20.73
N GLU A 410 -9.25 -0.67 20.80
CA GLU A 410 -10.33 -1.58 20.42
C GLU A 410 -10.24 -1.96 18.94
N LEU A 411 -10.02 -0.97 18.07
CA LEU A 411 -9.86 -1.20 16.63
C LEU A 411 -8.61 -2.05 16.33
N MET A 412 -7.46 -1.76 16.97
CA MET A 412 -6.24 -2.56 16.81
C MET A 412 -6.45 -4.01 17.23
N ARG A 413 -7.07 -4.24 18.38
CA ARG A 413 -7.40 -5.59 18.87
C ARG A 413 -8.25 -6.35 17.84
N ASP A 414 -9.33 -5.72 17.37
CA ASP A 414 -10.26 -6.35 16.45
C ASP A 414 -9.60 -6.62 15.08
N ALA A 415 -8.78 -5.69 14.62
CA ALA A 415 -8.02 -5.85 13.38
C ALA A 415 -6.99 -6.99 13.46
N ILE A 416 -6.30 -7.14 14.58
CA ILE A 416 -5.36 -8.24 14.84
C ILE A 416 -6.11 -9.57 14.84
N ILE A 417 -7.17 -9.71 15.64
CA ILE A 417 -7.94 -10.97 15.74
C ILE A 417 -8.49 -11.37 14.37
N TYR A 418 -9.04 -10.42 13.61
CA TYR A 418 -9.67 -10.69 12.33
C TYR A 418 -8.66 -11.06 11.22
N ASN A 419 -7.41 -10.57 11.31
CA ASN A 419 -6.42 -10.67 10.23
C ASN A 419 -5.14 -11.46 10.60
N ARG A 420 -5.01 -11.99 11.81
CA ARG A 420 -3.77 -12.67 12.27
C ARG A 420 -3.36 -13.90 11.47
N ASN A 421 -4.24 -14.45 10.63
CA ASN A 421 -3.94 -15.57 9.74
C ASN A 421 -3.38 -15.13 8.36
N ASN A 422 -3.27 -13.82 8.07
CA ASN A 422 -2.81 -13.31 6.80
C ASN A 422 -1.27 -13.14 6.81
N PRO A 423 -0.51 -13.86 5.98
CA PRO A 423 0.96 -13.88 6.03
C PRO A 423 1.60 -12.57 5.55
N SER A 424 0.94 -11.80 4.72
CA SER A 424 1.46 -10.55 4.17
C SER A 424 1.58 -9.42 5.21
N ILE A 425 0.81 -9.46 6.28
CA ILE A 425 0.96 -8.51 7.38
C ILE A 425 2.26 -8.82 8.12
N ILE A 426 3.23 -7.90 8.01
CA ILE A 426 4.52 -7.99 8.72
C ILE A 426 4.65 -6.88 9.74
N PHE A 427 3.94 -5.77 9.54
CA PHE A 427 3.93 -4.62 10.44
C PHE A 427 2.52 -4.31 10.93
N TYR A 428 2.39 -4.06 12.24
CA TYR A 428 1.24 -3.41 12.85
C TYR A 428 1.61 -1.96 13.17
N GLU A 429 0.85 -1.01 12.65
CA GLU A 429 1.08 0.41 12.83
C GLU A 429 0.05 1.03 13.78
N CYS A 430 0.53 1.57 14.90
CA CYS A 430 -0.34 2.05 15.99
C CYS A 430 -0.90 3.46 15.76
N GLY A 431 -0.33 4.19 14.83
CA GLY A 431 -0.74 5.55 14.46
C GLY A 431 0.10 6.10 13.32
N ASN A 432 -0.44 7.09 12.59
CA ASN A 432 0.29 7.82 11.54
C ASN A 432 1.28 8.81 12.13
N GLU A 433 0.95 9.39 13.27
CA GLU A 433 1.81 10.25 14.06
C GLU A 433 2.43 9.48 15.22
N SER A 434 3.48 10.03 15.83
CA SER A 434 4.06 9.48 17.05
C SER A 434 3.01 9.30 18.13
N ILE A 435 3.13 8.22 18.86
CA ILE A 435 2.37 7.96 20.07
C ILE A 435 3.31 7.97 21.29
N SER A 436 2.76 8.16 22.48
CA SER A 436 3.53 8.14 23.71
C SER A 436 4.12 6.74 23.97
N ARG A 437 5.13 6.66 24.83
CA ARG A 437 5.73 5.40 25.26
C ARG A 437 4.71 4.50 25.95
N GLU A 438 3.85 5.08 26.79
CA GLU A 438 2.78 4.38 27.51
C GLU A 438 1.79 3.75 26.53
N HIS A 439 1.39 4.49 25.49
CA HIS A 439 0.52 4.00 24.44
C HIS A 439 1.18 2.91 23.58
N MET A 440 2.48 3.01 23.31
CA MET A 440 3.21 1.97 22.60
C MET A 440 3.27 0.66 23.40
N ILE A 441 3.48 0.74 24.74
CA ILE A 441 3.47 -0.42 25.64
C ILE A 441 2.09 -1.09 25.60
N GLU A 442 1.01 -0.33 25.67
CA GLU A 442 -0.36 -0.86 25.61
C GLU A 442 -0.66 -1.55 24.28
N MET A 443 -0.32 -0.92 23.14
CA MET A 443 -0.50 -1.51 21.82
C MET A 443 0.30 -2.80 21.65
N LYS A 444 1.55 -2.83 22.16
CA LYS A 444 2.38 -4.04 22.14
C LYS A 444 1.75 -5.15 22.98
N ALA A 445 1.21 -4.84 24.16
CA ALA A 445 0.52 -5.82 25.00
C ALA A 445 -0.71 -6.42 24.28
N ILE A 446 -1.46 -5.63 23.52
CA ILE A 446 -2.59 -6.13 22.72
C ILE A 446 -2.08 -7.11 21.64
N ARG A 447 -1.01 -6.76 20.91
CA ARG A 447 -0.41 -7.66 19.92
C ARG A 447 0.07 -8.96 20.58
N ASP A 448 0.79 -8.87 21.68
CA ASP A 448 1.37 -10.03 22.39
C ASP A 448 0.28 -10.96 22.95
N LEU A 449 -0.91 -10.43 23.27
CA LEU A 449 -2.05 -11.22 23.72
C LEU A 449 -2.76 -11.96 22.57
N TYR A 450 -2.96 -11.30 21.42
CA TYR A 450 -3.84 -11.83 20.38
C TYR A 450 -3.09 -12.40 19.15
N ASP A 451 -1.82 -12.04 18.98
CA ASP A 451 -0.95 -12.54 17.91
C ASP A 451 0.51 -12.77 18.35
N PRO A 452 0.74 -13.57 19.42
CA PRO A 452 2.07 -13.76 19.98
C PRO A 452 3.04 -14.51 19.05
N HIS A 453 2.54 -15.30 18.12
CA HIS A 453 3.32 -16.18 17.25
C HIS A 453 3.38 -15.71 15.77
N GLY A 454 2.72 -14.62 15.43
CA GLY A 454 2.60 -14.16 14.03
C GLY A 454 3.90 -13.62 13.41
N GLY A 455 4.95 -13.37 14.20
CA GLY A 455 6.21 -12.83 13.72
C GLY A 455 6.04 -11.44 13.07
N ARG A 456 5.24 -10.57 13.68
CA ARG A 456 4.91 -9.23 13.19
C ARG A 456 5.46 -8.17 14.13
N ALA A 457 6.20 -7.20 13.57
CA ALA A 457 6.67 -6.05 14.32
C ALA A 457 5.53 -5.05 14.56
N ILE A 458 5.55 -4.40 15.73
CA ILE A 458 4.62 -3.34 16.08
C ILE A 458 5.36 -2.04 16.33
N GLY A 459 4.83 -0.93 15.78
CA GLY A 459 5.46 0.38 15.87
C GLY A 459 4.55 1.50 15.43
N SER A 460 5.10 2.68 15.31
CA SER A 460 4.43 3.88 14.82
C SER A 460 5.44 4.79 14.14
N ARG A 461 5.01 5.95 13.64
CA ARG A 461 5.92 6.97 13.14
C ARG A 461 6.86 7.45 14.25
N GLU A 462 8.07 7.85 13.89
CA GLU A 462 9.18 8.22 14.74
C GLU A 462 9.71 7.04 15.56
N MET A 463 9.36 6.88 16.79
CA MET A 463 9.81 5.81 17.70
C MET A 463 11.34 5.76 17.87
N LEU A 464 12.03 6.88 17.70
CA LEU A 464 13.50 6.96 17.77
C LEU A 464 14.05 6.65 19.17
N ASP A 465 13.34 7.04 20.22
CA ASP A 465 13.70 6.86 21.61
C ASP A 465 12.81 5.88 22.38
N ILE A 466 11.76 5.35 21.73
CA ILE A 466 10.82 4.40 22.33
C ILE A 466 11.30 2.97 22.04
N ARG A 467 12.04 2.41 22.98
CA ARG A 467 12.66 1.07 22.86
C ARG A 467 11.67 -0.09 22.86
N GLU A 468 10.44 0.13 23.28
CA GLU A 468 9.35 -0.84 23.22
C GLU A 468 8.79 -1.03 21.81
N ALA A 469 8.93 -0.05 20.91
CA ALA A 469 8.63 -0.18 19.50
C ALA A 469 9.63 -1.13 18.83
N GLU A 470 9.16 -1.96 17.92
CA GLU A 470 9.98 -2.94 17.20
C GLU A 470 10.40 -2.45 15.82
N TYR A 471 9.84 -1.32 15.38
CA TYR A 471 10.24 -0.54 14.22
C TYR A 471 9.73 0.91 14.36
N GLY A 472 10.29 1.78 13.55
CA GLY A 472 9.84 3.16 13.44
C GLY A 472 10.21 3.78 12.10
N GLY A 473 10.14 5.08 12.03
CA GLY A 473 10.52 5.84 10.85
C GLY A 473 9.87 7.20 10.80
N GLU A 474 10.30 8.05 9.88
CA GLU A 474 9.79 9.40 9.73
C GLU A 474 9.19 9.60 8.34
N MET A 475 8.49 10.68 8.14
CA MET A 475 8.13 11.17 6.82
C MET A 475 9.26 12.06 6.28
N LEU A 476 9.63 11.89 5.01
CA LEU A 476 10.47 12.82 4.26
C LEU A 476 11.94 12.93 4.72
N TYR A 477 12.33 12.31 5.81
CA TYR A 477 13.68 12.35 6.34
C TYR A 477 14.30 10.97 6.45
N ILE A 478 15.63 10.91 6.42
CA ILE A 478 16.37 9.68 6.65
C ILE A 478 16.60 9.53 8.14
N ASN A 479 16.11 8.42 8.69
CA ASN A 479 16.47 7.93 10.01
C ASN A 479 17.22 6.61 9.88
N LYS A 480 18.17 6.41 10.75
CA LYS A 480 18.98 5.18 10.86
C LYS A 480 19.00 4.69 12.30
N SER A 481 19.18 3.41 12.48
CA SER A 481 19.38 2.81 13.79
C SER A 481 20.29 1.59 13.71
N ALA A 482 21.09 1.37 14.75
CA ALA A 482 21.82 0.13 14.99
C ALA A 482 20.98 -0.92 15.73
N HIS A 483 19.75 -0.59 16.15
CA HIS A 483 18.92 -1.42 17.01
C HIS A 483 17.73 -2.01 16.23
N HIS A 484 16.70 -1.23 15.94
CA HIS A 484 15.50 -1.68 15.26
C HIS A 484 15.36 -1.05 13.86
N PRO A 485 14.58 -1.66 12.96
CA PRO A 485 14.39 -1.12 11.62
C PRO A 485 13.76 0.28 11.64
N MET A 486 14.33 1.20 10.85
CA MET A 486 13.79 2.52 10.59
C MET A 486 13.52 2.64 9.09
N TRP A 487 12.26 2.72 8.67
CA TRP A 487 11.89 2.95 7.27
C TRP A 487 10.95 4.14 7.13
N ALA A 488 11.18 4.98 6.11
CA ALA A 488 10.35 6.15 5.90
C ALA A 488 8.91 5.78 5.57
N MET A 489 7.99 6.34 6.31
CA MET A 489 6.56 6.04 6.18
C MET A 489 5.89 6.75 5.00
N GLU A 490 6.48 7.86 4.56
CA GLU A 490 6.03 8.63 3.40
C GLU A 490 7.18 9.47 2.85
N TYR A 491 7.58 9.32 1.58
CA TYR A 491 8.52 10.23 0.96
C TYR A 491 7.99 10.75 -0.39
N CYS A 492 8.48 11.89 -0.84
CA CYS A 492 8.16 12.57 -2.10
C CYS A 492 6.65 12.78 -2.33
N ARG A 493 6.15 13.95 -1.90
CA ARG A 493 4.76 14.36 -2.05
C ARG A 493 4.47 15.13 -3.33
N ASP A 494 5.47 15.33 -4.19
CA ASP A 494 5.30 16.04 -5.44
C ASP A 494 4.21 15.39 -6.30
N GLU A 495 3.63 16.17 -7.19
CA GLU A 495 2.52 15.75 -8.03
C GLU A 495 2.89 15.87 -9.51
N GLY A 496 2.39 14.95 -10.30
CA GLY A 496 2.54 14.98 -11.76
C GLY A 496 1.34 14.33 -12.42
N LEU A 497 0.90 14.90 -13.53
CA LEU A 497 -0.15 14.30 -14.35
C LEU A 497 0.41 13.15 -15.17
N ARG A 498 -0.50 12.31 -15.68
CA ARG A 498 -0.15 11.30 -16.68
C ARG A 498 0.21 11.93 -18.03
N LYS A 499 -0.36 13.08 -18.38
CA LYS A 499 0.00 13.82 -19.60
C LYS A 499 1.48 14.17 -19.61
N TYR A 500 2.10 14.06 -20.78
CA TYR A 500 3.46 14.56 -20.97
C TYR A 500 3.45 16.09 -21.03
N TRP A 501 3.37 16.68 -19.86
CA TRP A 501 3.56 18.10 -19.69
C TRP A 501 5.04 18.37 -19.56
N ASP A 502 5.60 19.05 -20.53
CA ASP A 502 6.96 19.53 -20.50
C ASP A 502 7.07 20.90 -21.23
N ASP A 503 8.22 21.51 -21.18
CA ASP A 503 8.48 22.81 -21.80
C ASP A 503 8.53 22.73 -23.33
N TYR A 504 8.52 21.54 -23.92
CA TYR A 504 8.82 21.29 -25.33
C TYR A 504 7.63 20.75 -26.14
N SER A 505 6.59 20.25 -25.49
CA SER A 505 5.41 19.72 -26.13
C SER A 505 4.11 20.32 -25.59
N TYR A 506 3.12 20.47 -26.48
CA TYR A 506 1.82 20.98 -26.06
C TYR A 506 1.22 20.11 -24.91
N PRO A 507 0.68 20.71 -23.86
CA PRO A 507 0.33 22.11 -23.65
C PRO A 507 1.43 23.04 -23.08
N TYR A 508 2.72 22.67 -23.13
CA TYR A 508 3.85 23.50 -22.69
C TYR A 508 3.79 23.87 -21.21
N HIS A 509 3.60 22.90 -20.37
CA HIS A 509 3.52 23.06 -18.92
C HIS A 509 4.92 23.28 -18.32
N LYS A 510 5.01 24.12 -17.29
CA LYS A 510 6.24 24.34 -16.49
C LYS A 510 6.05 23.83 -15.08
N ASP A 511 7.14 23.44 -14.47
CA ASP A 511 7.16 23.15 -13.04
C ASP A 511 6.63 24.33 -12.23
N GLY A 512 5.72 24.06 -11.32
CA GLY A 512 5.04 25.07 -10.53
C GLY A 512 3.84 25.73 -11.20
N ASP A 513 3.55 25.43 -12.47
CA ASP A 513 2.29 25.86 -13.08
C ASP A 513 1.10 25.20 -12.42
N GLY A 514 0.00 25.91 -12.36
CA GLY A 514 -1.25 25.45 -11.76
C GLY A 514 -1.86 26.46 -10.81
N SER A 515 -2.95 26.04 -10.18
CA SER A 515 -3.67 26.90 -9.24
C SER A 515 -3.26 26.63 -7.81
N ASN A 516 -3.16 27.67 -7.01
CA ASN A 516 -3.04 27.60 -5.56
C ASN A 516 -4.41 27.68 -4.85
N SER A 517 -5.48 27.58 -5.60
CA SER A 517 -6.84 27.57 -5.09
C SER A 517 -7.64 26.46 -5.77
N TYR A 518 -8.53 25.85 -5.03
CA TYR A 518 -9.47 24.89 -5.50
C TYR A 518 -10.86 25.55 -5.59
N LYS A 519 -11.57 25.29 -6.68
CA LYS A 519 -12.96 25.67 -6.83
C LYS A 519 -13.82 24.42 -6.88
N SER A 520 -14.66 24.24 -5.87
CA SER A 520 -15.60 23.14 -5.85
C SER A 520 -16.50 23.15 -7.08
N THR A 521 -16.60 22.00 -7.76
CA THR A 521 -17.49 21.82 -8.91
C THR A 521 -18.97 21.74 -8.50
N VAL A 522 -19.25 21.49 -7.22
CA VAL A 522 -20.60 21.36 -6.68
C VAL A 522 -21.09 22.67 -6.07
N THR A 523 -20.30 23.24 -5.17
CA THR A 523 -20.69 24.43 -4.40
C THR A 523 -20.30 25.72 -5.07
N ASN A 524 -19.48 25.66 -6.10
CA ASN A 524 -18.90 26.81 -6.81
C ASN A 524 -18.08 27.76 -5.89
N LYS A 525 -17.71 27.29 -4.70
CA LYS A 525 -16.91 28.04 -3.73
C LYS A 525 -15.43 27.85 -4.02
N VAL A 526 -14.70 28.94 -4.03
CA VAL A 526 -13.23 28.93 -4.11
C VAL A 526 -12.68 28.74 -2.70
N GLN A 527 -12.00 27.64 -2.48
CA GLN A 527 -11.24 27.39 -1.24
C GLN A 527 -9.77 27.77 -1.48
N LYS A 528 -9.29 28.76 -0.74
CA LYS A 528 -7.88 29.11 -0.75
C LYS A 528 -7.14 28.08 0.12
N LYS A 529 -6.25 27.32 -0.49
CA LYS A 529 -5.41 26.35 0.22
C LYS A 529 -3.93 26.73 0.12
N VAL A 530 -3.09 25.89 0.68
CA VAL A 530 -1.62 25.95 0.53
C VAL A 530 -1.31 26.10 -0.94
N ASP A 531 -0.33 26.90 -1.29
CA ASP A 531 0.09 27.09 -2.67
C ASP A 531 0.53 25.75 -3.29
N ALA A 532 -0.38 25.15 -4.07
CA ALA A 532 -0.17 23.84 -4.66
C ALA A 532 0.90 23.84 -5.76
N ARG A 533 1.31 25.00 -6.25
CA ARG A 533 2.31 25.15 -7.31
C ARG A 533 3.64 24.51 -6.95
N VAL A 534 4.03 24.55 -5.66
CA VAL A 534 5.28 23.94 -5.19
C VAL A 534 5.34 22.43 -5.40
N TYR A 535 4.18 21.77 -5.52
CA TYR A 535 4.10 20.33 -5.72
C TYR A 535 3.94 19.94 -7.19
N ASN A 536 3.49 20.84 -8.07
CA ASN A 536 3.21 20.55 -9.47
C ASN A 536 4.49 20.40 -10.28
N ARG A 537 4.66 19.27 -10.91
CA ARG A 537 5.83 18.91 -11.72
C ARG A 537 5.42 18.47 -13.12
N ASN A 538 6.33 18.68 -14.06
CA ASN A 538 6.35 17.99 -15.35
C ASN A 538 6.66 16.51 -15.13
N GLN A 539 6.40 15.65 -16.10
CA GLN A 539 6.66 14.21 -15.99
C GLN A 539 8.13 13.89 -15.76
N ASP A 540 9.03 14.57 -16.46
CA ASP A 540 10.47 14.39 -16.33
C ASP A 540 10.97 14.87 -14.97
N SER A 541 10.64 16.08 -14.53
CA SER A 541 11.04 16.62 -13.22
C SER A 541 10.39 15.85 -12.06
N PHE A 542 9.16 15.36 -12.22
CA PHE A 542 8.52 14.49 -11.24
C PHE A 542 9.29 13.17 -11.09
N THR A 543 9.75 12.62 -12.20
CA THR A 543 10.56 11.40 -12.21
C THR A 543 11.92 11.63 -11.54
N ILE A 544 12.60 12.72 -11.92
CA ILE A 544 13.91 13.11 -11.37
C ILE A 544 13.82 13.31 -9.86
N GLU A 545 12.79 14.02 -9.37
CA GLU A 545 12.60 14.22 -7.92
C GLU A 545 12.45 12.88 -7.17
N ASN A 546 11.71 11.91 -7.74
CA ASN A 546 11.60 10.58 -7.15
C ASN A 546 12.95 9.83 -7.10
N ILE A 547 13.81 10.01 -8.11
CA ILE A 547 15.15 9.43 -8.12
C ILE A 547 16.03 10.05 -7.04
N ILE A 548 16.03 11.38 -6.94
CA ILE A 548 16.80 12.14 -5.93
C ILE A 548 16.41 11.69 -4.53
N ARG A 549 15.10 11.57 -4.26
CA ARG A 549 14.60 11.15 -2.94
C ARG A 549 14.99 9.73 -2.61
N TRP A 550 14.86 8.80 -3.55
CA TRP A 550 15.24 7.42 -3.29
C TRP A 550 16.75 7.23 -3.12
N PHE A 551 17.57 8.04 -3.79
CA PHE A 551 19.03 7.94 -3.68
C PHE A 551 19.52 8.07 -2.23
N ASP A 552 18.91 8.92 -1.41
CA ASP A 552 19.30 9.07 -0.01
C ASP A 552 19.06 7.79 0.78
N TYR A 553 17.91 7.09 0.57
CA TYR A 553 17.64 5.79 1.20
C TYR A 553 18.56 4.70 0.69
N TRP A 554 18.91 4.76 -0.59
CA TRP A 554 19.87 3.82 -1.19
C TRP A 554 21.26 4.00 -0.60
N ARG A 555 21.74 5.21 -0.34
CA ARG A 555 23.06 5.45 0.26
C ARG A 555 23.20 4.84 1.65
N GLU A 556 22.11 4.80 2.41
CA GLU A 556 22.08 4.38 3.82
C GLU A 556 21.54 2.94 4.00
N ARG A 557 21.54 2.15 2.93
CA ARG A 557 21.01 0.78 2.94
C ARG A 557 21.86 -0.20 3.76
N PRO A 558 21.36 -1.40 4.10
CA PRO A 558 22.19 -2.48 4.68
C PRO A 558 23.49 -2.71 3.90
N GLY A 559 24.60 -2.83 4.63
CA GLY A 559 25.95 -3.00 4.04
C GLY A 559 26.76 -1.70 3.90
N THR A 560 26.24 -0.56 4.39
CA THR A 560 26.91 0.75 4.35
C THR A 560 27.37 1.22 5.73
N GLY A 561 27.42 0.35 6.71
CA GLY A 561 27.79 0.61 8.10
C GLY A 561 26.92 -0.18 9.07
N ASP A 562 27.07 0.10 10.37
CA ASP A 562 26.31 -0.55 11.45
C ASP A 562 24.94 0.11 11.69
N ARG A 563 24.85 1.43 11.45
CA ARG A 563 23.60 2.17 11.45
C ARG A 563 23.09 2.30 10.01
N VAL A 564 21.90 1.76 9.74
CA VAL A 564 21.34 1.73 8.40
C VAL A 564 19.88 2.15 8.40
N SER A 565 19.41 2.60 7.23
CA SER A 565 17.99 2.79 6.95
C SER A 565 17.41 1.53 6.32
N SER A 566 16.28 1.09 6.81
CA SER A 566 15.54 -0.05 6.23
C SER A 566 14.71 0.33 5.00
N GLY A 567 14.92 1.50 4.40
CA GLY A 567 14.25 1.97 3.19
C GLY A 567 13.05 2.86 3.44
N GLY A 568 12.01 2.74 2.61
CA GLY A 568 10.82 3.56 2.78
C GLY A 568 9.76 3.39 1.71
N VAL A 569 8.63 4.06 1.90
CA VAL A 569 7.50 4.07 0.98
C VAL A 569 7.26 5.46 0.38
N LYS A 570 7.05 5.46 -0.93
CA LYS A 570 6.69 6.67 -1.67
C LYS A 570 5.19 6.97 -1.48
N ILE A 571 4.86 8.20 -1.14
CA ILE A 571 3.45 8.64 -1.12
C ILE A 571 3.10 9.30 -2.46
N ILE A 572 2.33 8.65 -3.32
CA ILE A 572 1.45 7.51 -3.12
C ILE A 572 1.56 6.58 -4.33
N PHE A 573 0.97 5.37 -4.27
CA PHE A 573 0.95 4.44 -5.41
C PHE A 573 0.07 4.96 -6.56
N SER A 574 -1.21 5.19 -6.31
CA SER A 574 -2.15 5.71 -7.29
C SER A 574 -2.67 7.08 -6.91
N ASP A 575 -3.03 7.91 -7.90
CA ASP A 575 -3.78 9.13 -7.63
C ASP A 575 -5.02 8.81 -6.80
N THR A 576 -5.36 9.67 -5.85
CA THR A 576 -6.34 9.39 -4.81
C THR A 576 -7.29 10.54 -4.56
N ASN A 577 -8.54 10.23 -4.22
CA ASN A 577 -9.58 11.21 -3.90
C ASN A 577 -9.39 11.83 -2.49
N THR A 578 -8.15 12.09 -2.11
CA THR A 578 -7.81 12.68 -0.81
C THR A 578 -6.74 13.75 -0.95
N HIS A 579 -6.69 14.70 -0.03
CA HIS A 579 -5.62 15.70 0.04
C HIS A 579 -5.31 16.40 -1.28
N TYR A 580 -6.34 16.80 -2.02
CA TYR A 580 -6.13 17.51 -3.29
C TYR A 580 -5.30 18.80 -3.10
N ARG A 581 -4.48 19.09 -4.11
CA ARG A 581 -3.57 20.25 -4.12
C ARG A 581 -3.56 20.85 -5.52
N GLY A 582 -4.49 21.72 -5.82
CA GLY A 582 -4.55 22.33 -7.14
C GLY A 582 -5.97 22.52 -7.64
N VAL A 583 -6.20 22.31 -8.94
CA VAL A 583 -7.49 22.54 -9.58
C VAL A 583 -8.40 21.31 -9.61
N GLU A 584 -7.84 20.11 -9.45
CA GLU A 584 -8.58 18.87 -9.49
C GLU A 584 -9.10 18.48 -8.10
N ASN A 585 -10.15 17.67 -8.09
CA ASN A 585 -10.80 17.14 -6.88
C ASN A 585 -10.00 16.03 -6.18
N TYR A 586 -8.79 15.73 -6.64
CA TYR A 586 -8.00 14.61 -6.17
C TYR A 586 -6.50 14.94 -6.17
N ARG A 587 -5.74 14.15 -5.45
CA ARG A 587 -4.29 14.26 -5.35
C ARG A 587 -3.63 13.45 -6.46
N ARG A 588 -2.60 14.03 -7.11
CA ARG A 588 -1.88 13.47 -8.28
C ARG A 588 -0.47 12.99 -7.96
N SER A 589 -0.18 12.72 -6.71
CA SER A 589 1.14 12.23 -6.28
C SER A 589 1.39 10.75 -6.62
N GLY A 590 0.42 10.06 -7.24
CA GLY A 590 0.56 8.67 -7.64
C GLY A 590 1.67 8.45 -8.66
N VAL A 591 2.38 7.32 -8.55
CA VAL A 591 3.24 6.81 -9.64
C VAL A 591 2.41 6.18 -10.76
N THR A 592 1.14 5.90 -10.48
CA THR A 592 0.11 5.59 -11.46
C THR A 592 -1.01 6.62 -11.35
N ASP A 593 -1.81 6.78 -12.39
CA ASP A 593 -3.08 7.52 -12.27
C ASP A 593 -4.12 6.72 -11.49
N ALA A 594 -5.32 7.29 -11.30
CA ALA A 594 -6.41 6.64 -10.58
C ALA A 594 -6.96 5.38 -11.27
N MET A 595 -6.73 5.22 -12.59
CA MET A 595 -7.07 4.00 -13.35
C MET A 595 -5.92 2.99 -13.40
N ARG A 596 -4.87 3.19 -12.58
CA ARG A 596 -3.65 2.35 -12.51
C ARG A 596 -2.88 2.31 -13.84
N ILE A 597 -2.93 3.39 -14.62
CA ILE A 597 -2.02 3.55 -15.76
C ILE A 597 -0.70 4.13 -15.22
N PRO A 598 0.45 3.46 -15.46
CA PRO A 598 1.74 3.94 -14.99
C PRO A 598 2.12 5.31 -15.55
N LYS A 599 2.74 6.13 -14.71
CA LYS A 599 3.49 7.34 -15.06
C LYS A 599 4.99 7.04 -15.06
N ASP A 600 5.82 7.92 -15.57
CA ASP A 600 7.27 7.71 -15.64
C ASP A 600 7.93 7.36 -14.29
N PRO A 601 7.54 7.96 -13.14
CA PRO A 601 8.11 7.57 -11.84
C PRO A 601 7.88 6.10 -11.47
N PHE A 602 6.82 5.45 -11.98
CA PHE A 602 6.61 4.01 -11.78
C PHE A 602 7.78 3.19 -12.35
N PHE A 603 8.16 3.48 -13.57
CA PHE A 603 9.26 2.80 -14.25
C PHE A 603 10.62 3.17 -13.63
N ALA A 604 10.79 4.41 -13.15
CA ALA A 604 11.98 4.79 -12.39
C ALA A 604 12.12 3.95 -11.12
N HIS A 605 11.06 3.78 -10.34
CA HIS A 605 11.09 2.91 -9.16
C HIS A 605 11.35 1.44 -9.55
N GLN A 606 10.75 0.96 -10.63
CA GLN A 606 11.01 -0.40 -11.11
C GLN A 606 12.51 -0.65 -11.41
N VAL A 607 13.22 0.37 -11.91
CA VAL A 607 14.67 0.30 -12.13
C VAL A 607 15.44 0.34 -10.81
N MET A 608 15.11 1.28 -9.92
CA MET A 608 15.85 1.52 -8.69
C MET A 608 15.62 0.44 -7.62
N TRP A 609 14.47 -0.22 -7.65
CA TRP A 609 14.03 -1.16 -6.62
C TRP A 609 14.24 -2.63 -6.97
N ASP A 610 14.84 -2.91 -8.11
CA ASP A 610 15.17 -4.28 -8.45
C ASP A 610 16.12 -4.87 -7.39
N GLY A 611 15.76 -6.05 -6.87
CA GLY A 611 16.50 -6.74 -5.81
C GLY A 611 16.01 -6.46 -4.38
N TRP A 612 16.45 -7.29 -3.46
CA TRP A 612 16.03 -7.28 -2.05
C TRP A 612 16.66 -6.12 -1.26
N VAL A 613 17.92 -5.83 -1.51
CA VAL A 613 18.68 -4.67 -1.02
C VAL A 613 19.42 -4.05 -2.19
N ASP A 614 20.52 -4.68 -2.62
CA ASP A 614 21.26 -4.28 -3.82
C ASP A 614 20.49 -4.70 -5.08
N THR A 615 20.72 -3.99 -6.18
CA THR A 615 20.15 -4.33 -7.48
C THR A 615 20.64 -5.71 -7.94
N GLU A 616 19.73 -6.57 -8.34
CA GLU A 616 20.04 -7.95 -8.76
C GLU A 616 20.04 -8.11 -10.29
N CYS A 617 19.14 -7.39 -10.99
CA CYS A 617 19.06 -7.39 -12.45
C CYS A 617 19.15 -5.96 -12.98
N PRO A 618 20.19 -5.61 -13.75
CA PRO A 618 20.31 -4.28 -14.35
C PRO A 618 19.12 -3.96 -15.24
N ARG A 619 18.55 -2.76 -15.03
CA ARG A 619 17.40 -2.24 -15.77
C ARG A 619 17.67 -0.84 -16.29
N ILE A 620 16.87 -0.43 -17.27
CA ILE A 620 17.01 0.87 -17.93
C ILE A 620 15.67 1.37 -18.44
N TYR A 621 15.40 2.67 -18.31
CA TYR A 621 14.20 3.33 -18.79
C TYR A 621 14.51 4.74 -19.31
N ILE A 622 13.99 5.11 -20.49
CA ILE A 622 14.07 6.48 -21.01
C ILE A 622 12.85 7.25 -20.52
N VAL A 623 13.07 8.38 -19.86
CA VAL A 623 12.00 9.22 -19.31
C VAL A 623 11.31 10.01 -20.42
N GLY A 624 9.97 10.04 -20.41
CA GLY A 624 9.17 10.81 -21.32
C GLY A 624 8.86 10.11 -22.64
N HIS A 625 8.79 10.88 -23.70
CA HIS A 625 8.47 10.42 -25.06
C HIS A 625 9.50 10.93 -26.08
N TRP A 626 9.41 10.46 -27.34
CA TRP A 626 10.24 10.92 -28.42
C TRP A 626 9.39 11.37 -29.64
N ASN A 627 8.49 12.36 -29.38
CA ASN A 627 7.63 13.01 -30.38
C ASN A 627 7.63 14.52 -30.16
N TYR A 628 8.44 15.26 -30.88
CA TYR A 628 8.58 16.71 -30.76
C TYR A 628 8.55 17.39 -32.12
N ASN A 629 8.63 18.73 -32.18
CA ASN A 629 8.86 19.50 -33.40
C ASN A 629 10.36 19.47 -33.75
N ASP A 630 10.64 19.59 -35.06
CA ASP A 630 12.02 19.50 -35.61
C ASP A 630 13.01 20.54 -35.04
N THR A 631 12.52 21.59 -34.39
CA THR A 631 13.36 22.63 -33.80
C THR A 631 13.71 22.39 -32.35
N VAL A 632 13.18 21.32 -31.73
CA VAL A 632 13.36 21.05 -30.30
C VAL A 632 14.76 20.50 -30.05
N VAL A 633 15.47 21.14 -29.11
CA VAL A 633 16.70 20.66 -28.50
C VAL A 633 16.46 20.60 -27.01
N LYS A 634 16.63 19.43 -26.39
CA LYS A 634 16.30 19.21 -24.98
C LYS A 634 17.23 18.20 -24.32
N PRO A 635 17.32 18.20 -22.97
CA PRO A 635 17.97 17.10 -22.29
C PRO A 635 17.13 15.82 -22.41
N VAL A 636 17.79 14.68 -22.53
CA VAL A 636 17.18 13.34 -22.43
C VAL A 636 17.65 12.72 -21.10
N TYR A 637 16.70 12.24 -20.32
CA TYR A 637 16.95 11.59 -19.03
C TYR A 637 16.74 10.09 -19.15
N VAL A 638 17.68 9.34 -18.63
CA VAL A 638 17.60 7.88 -18.58
C VAL A 638 17.81 7.43 -17.15
N VAL A 639 16.95 6.57 -16.67
CA VAL A 639 17.08 5.90 -15.35
C VAL A 639 17.70 4.54 -15.58
N SER A 640 18.80 4.22 -14.93
CA SER A 640 19.45 2.91 -15.06
C SER A 640 20.21 2.51 -13.80
N SER A 641 20.23 1.21 -13.52
CA SER A 641 21.11 0.59 -12.53
C SER A 641 22.40 0.02 -13.14
N ALA A 642 22.65 0.25 -14.44
CA ALA A 642 23.91 -0.08 -15.11
C ALA A 642 25.03 0.88 -14.68
N ASP A 643 26.30 0.50 -14.91
CA ASP A 643 27.45 1.34 -14.55
C ASP A 643 27.71 2.46 -15.55
N LYS A 644 27.28 2.26 -16.80
CA LYS A 644 27.42 3.22 -17.89
C LYS A 644 26.20 3.13 -18.81
N VAL A 645 25.74 4.27 -19.34
CA VAL A 645 24.65 4.32 -20.32
C VAL A 645 25.09 5.12 -21.54
N GLU A 646 24.86 4.56 -22.72
CA GLU A 646 25.08 5.21 -24.01
C GLU A 646 23.73 5.39 -24.73
N LEU A 647 23.51 6.56 -25.34
CA LEU A 647 22.31 6.90 -26.09
C LEU A 647 22.56 6.81 -27.59
N PHE A 648 21.60 6.27 -28.32
CA PHE A 648 21.63 6.17 -29.78
C PHE A 648 20.38 6.77 -30.38
N LEU A 649 20.54 7.48 -31.51
CA LEU A 649 19.45 7.99 -32.31
C LEU A 649 19.57 7.44 -33.72
N ASN A 650 18.60 6.66 -34.15
CA ASN A 650 18.60 5.98 -35.47
C ASN A 650 19.88 5.17 -35.72
N GLY A 651 20.38 4.50 -34.65
CA GLY A 651 21.59 3.69 -34.69
C GLY A 651 22.92 4.46 -34.61
N LYS A 652 22.89 5.79 -34.56
CA LYS A 652 24.08 6.62 -34.34
C LYS A 652 24.24 6.93 -32.88
N SER A 653 25.42 6.67 -32.33
CA SER A 653 25.77 7.03 -30.95
C SER A 653 25.75 8.54 -30.73
N LEU A 654 25.13 8.96 -29.63
CA LEU A 654 25.14 10.33 -29.11
C LEU A 654 26.10 10.46 -27.90
N GLY A 655 26.80 9.39 -27.54
CA GLY A 655 27.75 9.36 -26.44
C GLY A 655 27.14 8.84 -25.13
N ASN A 656 27.92 9.05 -24.06
CA ASN A 656 27.57 8.57 -22.73
C ASN A 656 26.86 9.65 -21.92
N GLY A 657 25.89 9.26 -21.11
CA GLY A 657 25.20 10.16 -20.17
C GLY A 657 26.07 10.53 -18.96
N GLU A 658 25.90 11.75 -18.46
CA GLU A 658 26.42 12.14 -17.16
C GLU A 658 25.62 11.46 -16.06
N ARG A 659 26.29 10.75 -15.15
CA ARG A 659 25.66 9.98 -14.07
C ARG A 659 25.54 10.82 -12.81
N ASP A 660 24.34 10.96 -12.29
CA ASP A 660 24.03 11.58 -11.01
C ASP A 660 23.13 10.69 -10.15
N TYR A 661 23.15 10.88 -8.84
CA TYR A 661 22.26 10.16 -7.90
C TYR A 661 22.24 8.64 -8.15
N HIS A 662 23.37 8.08 -8.53
CA HIS A 662 23.59 6.68 -8.85
C HIS A 662 22.77 6.13 -10.04
N PHE A 663 21.52 6.54 -10.21
CA PHE A 663 20.55 5.98 -11.15
C PHE A 663 20.19 6.91 -12.32
N LEU A 664 20.48 8.21 -12.25
CA LEU A 664 20.13 9.18 -13.27
C LEU A 664 21.27 9.41 -14.24
N TYR A 665 20.97 9.27 -15.53
CA TYR A 665 21.88 9.61 -16.62
C TYR A 665 21.30 10.74 -17.46
N THR A 666 22.01 11.84 -17.59
CA THR A 666 21.59 13.05 -18.34
C THR A 666 22.39 13.19 -19.61
N PHE A 667 21.68 13.33 -20.73
CA PHE A 667 22.23 13.65 -22.04
C PHE A 667 21.77 15.06 -22.42
N LYS A 668 22.71 16.02 -22.46
CA LYS A 668 22.40 17.43 -22.70
C LYS A 668 22.26 17.73 -24.20
N ASP A 669 21.48 18.76 -24.54
CA ASP A 669 21.38 19.35 -25.89
C ASP A 669 21.11 18.38 -27.03
N ILE A 670 20.21 17.41 -26.81
CA ILE A 670 19.83 16.43 -27.82
C ILE A 670 18.77 17.05 -28.75
N ALA A 671 19.15 17.22 -30.01
CA ALA A 671 18.24 17.68 -31.06
C ALA A 671 17.27 16.55 -31.43
N PHE A 672 15.99 16.88 -31.49
CA PHE A 672 14.97 15.94 -31.95
C PHE A 672 15.16 15.59 -33.42
N VAL A 673 15.17 14.29 -33.72
CA VAL A 673 15.07 13.72 -35.07
C VAL A 673 14.09 12.55 -35.00
N PRO A 674 13.07 12.49 -35.87
CA PRO A 674 12.14 11.36 -35.86
C PRO A 674 12.85 10.01 -36.05
N GLY A 675 12.37 9.00 -35.38
CA GLY A 675 12.89 7.64 -35.47
C GLY A 675 13.02 6.94 -34.13
N LYS A 676 14.06 6.12 -33.99
CA LYS A 676 14.31 5.29 -32.83
C LYS A 676 15.35 5.94 -31.91
N LEU A 677 14.94 6.30 -30.71
CA LEU A 677 15.83 6.69 -29.62
C LEU A 677 16.06 5.45 -28.73
N GLU A 678 17.32 5.03 -28.53
CA GLU A 678 17.69 3.81 -27.85
C GLU A 678 18.74 4.11 -26.77
N ALA A 679 18.54 3.59 -25.56
CA ALA A 679 19.49 3.65 -24.47
C ALA A 679 20.02 2.24 -24.16
N VAL A 680 21.35 2.11 -24.09
CA VAL A 680 22.05 0.86 -23.82
C VAL A 680 22.87 1.00 -22.54
N GLY A 681 22.62 0.12 -21.57
CA GLY A 681 23.36 0.03 -20.31
C GLY A 681 24.48 -1.01 -20.38
N TYR A 682 25.61 -0.66 -19.80
CA TYR A 682 26.81 -1.53 -19.71
C TYR A 682 27.20 -1.73 -18.25
N ASP A 683 27.74 -2.90 -17.95
CA ASP A 683 28.34 -3.23 -16.66
C ASP A 683 29.74 -2.60 -16.52
N GLU A 684 30.37 -2.79 -15.36
CA GLU A 684 31.74 -2.31 -15.05
C GLU A 684 32.81 -2.80 -16.07
N ASN A 685 32.60 -3.93 -16.73
CA ASN A 685 33.47 -4.50 -17.72
C ASN A 685 33.19 -4.02 -19.16
N GLY A 686 32.18 -3.13 -19.32
CA GLY A 686 31.77 -2.62 -20.63
C GLY A 686 30.91 -3.59 -21.44
N LYS A 687 30.40 -4.65 -20.82
CA LYS A 687 29.46 -5.57 -21.44
C LYS A 687 28.02 -5.03 -21.32
N GLU A 688 27.31 -5.08 -22.45
CA GLU A 688 25.88 -4.72 -22.45
C GLU A 688 25.10 -5.61 -21.47
N CYS A 689 24.31 -4.97 -20.58
CA CYS A 689 23.51 -5.65 -19.55
C CYS A 689 22.02 -5.33 -19.61
N CYS A 690 21.64 -4.19 -20.19
CA CYS A 690 20.22 -3.81 -20.38
C CYS A 690 20.04 -2.82 -21.53
N ARG A 691 18.82 -2.75 -22.08
CA ARG A 691 18.50 -1.90 -23.23
C ARG A 691 17.01 -1.52 -23.23
N THR A 692 16.72 -0.30 -23.67
CA THR A 692 15.36 0.18 -23.91
C THR A 692 15.32 1.11 -25.10
N GLN A 693 14.10 1.36 -25.64
CA GLN A 693 13.93 2.25 -26.78
C GLN A 693 12.58 2.95 -26.78
N LEU A 694 12.56 4.15 -27.36
CA LEU A 694 11.37 4.89 -27.76
C LEU A 694 11.32 5.00 -29.28
N GLN A 695 10.11 4.90 -29.85
CA GLN A 695 9.89 5.09 -31.28
C GLN A 695 9.01 6.31 -31.48
N THR A 696 9.42 7.22 -32.36
CA THR A 696 8.55 8.32 -32.80
C THR A 696 7.31 7.76 -33.45
N ALA A 697 6.15 8.07 -32.95
CA ALA A 697 4.87 7.70 -33.53
C ALA A 697 4.49 8.68 -34.64
N GLY A 698 3.79 8.18 -35.66
CA GLY A 698 3.19 8.98 -36.71
C GLY A 698 1.94 9.74 -36.26
N LYS A 699 1.13 10.18 -37.20
CA LYS A 699 -0.16 10.83 -36.90
C LYS A 699 -1.15 9.79 -36.34
N PRO A 700 -2.02 10.18 -35.37
CA PRO A 700 -3.14 9.36 -34.95
C PRO A 700 -3.99 8.89 -36.13
N GLU A 701 -4.31 7.60 -36.22
CA GLU A 701 -5.08 7.01 -37.32
C GLU A 701 -6.21 6.10 -36.84
N GLN A 702 -6.00 5.35 -35.78
CA GLN A 702 -6.97 4.34 -35.35
C GLN A 702 -7.07 4.21 -33.81
N ILE A 703 -8.24 3.77 -33.38
CA ILE A 703 -8.50 3.37 -31.98
C ILE A 703 -8.22 1.87 -31.85
N GLN A 704 -7.58 1.49 -30.77
CA GLN A 704 -7.43 0.10 -30.34
C GLN A 704 -8.12 -0.11 -29.00
N LEU A 705 -8.90 -1.19 -28.87
CA LEU A 705 -9.54 -1.60 -27.63
C LEU A 705 -8.96 -2.91 -27.13
N SER A 706 -8.79 -3.00 -25.82
CA SER A 706 -8.48 -4.23 -25.09
C SER A 706 -9.18 -4.20 -23.73
N PHE A 707 -9.17 -5.33 -23.01
CA PHE A 707 -9.74 -5.37 -21.65
C PHE A 707 -8.94 -6.25 -20.73
N ILE A 708 -9.07 -5.96 -19.43
CA ILE A 708 -8.54 -6.75 -18.31
C ILE A 708 -9.74 -7.19 -17.48
N GLN A 709 -9.79 -8.48 -17.13
CA GLN A 709 -10.87 -9.06 -16.33
C GLN A 709 -10.31 -10.10 -15.35
N SER A 710 -11.18 -10.60 -14.47
CA SER A 710 -10.85 -11.70 -13.58
C SER A 710 -10.31 -12.91 -14.35
N PRO A 711 -9.28 -13.61 -13.85
CA PRO A 711 -8.88 -14.93 -14.35
C PRO A 711 -10.03 -15.96 -14.34
N GLU A 712 -11.00 -15.79 -13.45
CA GLU A 712 -12.21 -16.63 -13.35
C GLU A 712 -13.26 -16.29 -14.43
N GLY A 713 -12.99 -15.32 -15.30
CA GLY A 713 -13.93 -14.74 -16.24
C GLY A 713 -14.90 -13.74 -15.59
N TRP A 714 -15.57 -12.95 -16.42
CA TRP A 714 -16.52 -11.93 -15.97
C TRP A 714 -17.83 -12.56 -15.48
N LYS A 715 -18.24 -12.25 -14.24
CA LYS A 715 -19.45 -12.81 -13.60
C LYS A 715 -20.61 -11.82 -13.65
N ALA A 716 -21.80 -12.32 -13.95
CA ALA A 716 -23.04 -11.53 -13.94
C ALA A 716 -23.67 -11.54 -12.54
N ASP A 717 -22.94 -11.04 -11.55
CA ASP A 717 -23.38 -10.94 -10.15
C ASP A 717 -23.87 -9.55 -9.76
N GLY A 718 -23.70 -8.55 -10.64
CA GLY A 718 -24.07 -7.15 -10.39
C GLY A 718 -22.99 -6.33 -9.67
N ALA A 719 -21.84 -6.92 -9.38
CA ALA A 719 -20.70 -6.25 -8.71
C ALA A 719 -19.38 -6.43 -9.47
N ASP A 720 -19.23 -7.53 -10.22
CA ASP A 720 -18.02 -7.80 -10.98
C ASP A 720 -17.84 -6.82 -12.15
N MET A 721 -16.60 -6.52 -12.47
CA MET A 721 -16.22 -5.49 -13.45
C MET A 721 -15.23 -5.99 -14.47
N VAL A 722 -15.10 -5.25 -15.55
CA VAL A 722 -13.98 -5.33 -16.49
C VAL A 722 -13.35 -3.95 -16.64
N LEU A 723 -12.04 -3.92 -16.83
CA LEU A 723 -11.28 -2.71 -17.09
C LEU A 723 -11.01 -2.63 -18.60
N LEU A 724 -11.78 -1.79 -19.30
CA LEU A 724 -11.60 -1.52 -20.71
C LEU A 724 -10.42 -0.58 -20.90
N GLN A 725 -9.51 -0.87 -21.79
CA GLN A 725 -8.42 0.00 -22.21
C GLN A 725 -8.63 0.47 -23.64
N VAL A 726 -8.44 1.77 -23.87
CA VAL A 726 -8.48 2.41 -25.19
C VAL A 726 -7.15 3.06 -25.46
N GLU A 727 -6.61 2.85 -26.66
CA GLU A 727 -5.37 3.44 -27.14
C GLU A 727 -5.56 4.06 -28.51
N VAL A 728 -4.86 5.17 -28.74
CA VAL A 728 -4.81 5.85 -30.07
C VAL A 728 -3.46 5.52 -30.70
N MET A 729 -3.54 4.89 -31.87
CA MET A 729 -2.39 4.35 -32.59
C MET A 729 -2.19 5.05 -33.91
N ASP A 730 -0.95 5.10 -34.38
CA ASP A 730 -0.61 5.47 -35.77
C ASP A 730 -0.85 4.29 -36.71
N LYS A 731 -0.55 4.51 -38.01
CA LYS A 731 -0.69 3.49 -39.07
C LYS A 731 0.21 2.26 -38.87
N ASP A 732 1.32 2.41 -38.12
CA ASP A 732 2.31 1.37 -37.90
C ASP A 732 2.07 0.63 -36.57
N GLY A 733 1.02 1.02 -35.84
CA GLY A 733 0.64 0.41 -34.57
C GLY A 733 1.45 0.94 -33.36
N ASN A 734 2.07 2.11 -33.47
CA ASN A 734 2.70 2.78 -32.34
C ASN A 734 1.66 3.65 -31.63
N ARG A 735 1.61 3.60 -30.32
CA ARG A 735 0.78 4.51 -29.55
C ARG A 735 1.26 5.96 -29.71
N CYS A 736 0.34 6.86 -29.98
CA CYS A 736 0.61 8.28 -30.16
C CYS A 736 0.72 8.99 -28.82
N PRO A 737 1.92 9.30 -28.29
CA PRO A 737 2.12 9.74 -26.92
C PRO A 737 1.58 11.16 -26.63
N LEU A 738 1.25 11.92 -27.63
CA LEU A 738 0.68 13.27 -27.51
C LEU A 738 -0.82 13.31 -27.85
N ALA A 739 -1.43 12.18 -28.20
CA ALA A 739 -2.85 12.13 -28.49
C ALA A 739 -3.71 12.39 -27.24
N ASN A 740 -4.68 13.29 -27.40
CA ASN A 740 -5.66 13.68 -26.39
C ASN A 740 -7.09 13.65 -26.97
N ASP A 741 -7.32 12.79 -27.94
CA ASP A 741 -8.59 12.68 -28.64
C ASP A 741 -9.72 12.31 -27.70
N LEU A 742 -10.88 12.96 -27.89
CA LEU A 742 -12.10 12.64 -27.17
C LEU A 742 -12.74 11.39 -27.78
N ILE A 743 -12.81 10.32 -27.01
CA ILE A 743 -13.40 9.06 -27.46
C ILE A 743 -14.83 8.95 -26.97
N HIS A 744 -15.75 8.69 -27.87
CA HIS A 744 -17.16 8.40 -27.56
C HIS A 744 -17.38 6.89 -27.49
N PHE A 745 -17.97 6.41 -26.38
CA PHE A 745 -18.25 5.00 -26.14
C PHE A 745 -19.75 4.68 -26.21
N GLU A 746 -20.07 3.61 -26.91
CA GLU A 746 -21.40 3.00 -26.91
C GLU A 746 -21.30 1.62 -26.27
N VAL A 747 -22.20 1.29 -25.34
CA VAL A 747 -22.26 0.00 -24.66
C VAL A 747 -23.65 -0.59 -24.88
N GLU A 748 -23.69 -1.80 -25.46
CA GLU A 748 -24.89 -2.57 -25.70
C GLU A 748 -24.82 -3.91 -24.98
N GLY A 749 -25.87 -4.31 -24.28
CA GLY A 749 -25.95 -5.56 -23.52
C GLY A 749 -26.09 -5.36 -22.01
N PRO A 750 -26.06 -6.43 -21.23
CA PRO A 750 -26.34 -6.41 -19.78
C PRO A 750 -25.14 -5.91 -18.95
N ALA A 751 -24.79 -4.65 -19.11
CA ALA A 751 -23.69 -4.01 -18.38
C ALA A 751 -23.97 -2.55 -18.08
N GLU A 752 -23.32 -2.03 -17.05
CA GLU A 752 -23.36 -0.63 -16.61
C GLU A 752 -22.03 0.04 -16.88
N TRP A 753 -22.04 1.17 -17.61
CA TRP A 753 -20.85 2.00 -17.80
C TRP A 753 -20.54 2.78 -16.52
N ARG A 754 -19.31 2.60 -16.02
CA ARG A 754 -18.82 3.33 -14.83
C ARG A 754 -17.78 4.39 -15.20
N GLY A 755 -17.30 4.38 -16.46
CA GLY A 755 -16.41 5.39 -17.01
C GLY A 755 -15.00 5.33 -16.44
N GLY A 756 -14.30 6.43 -16.65
CA GLY A 756 -12.91 6.61 -16.22
C GLY A 756 -12.67 8.03 -15.77
N ILE A 757 -11.41 8.47 -15.83
CA ILE A 757 -11.01 9.83 -15.45
C ILE A 757 -10.10 10.42 -16.52
N ALA A 758 -10.25 11.71 -16.77
CA ALA A 758 -9.30 12.50 -17.54
C ALA A 758 -9.27 13.92 -16.99
N GLN A 759 -8.16 14.60 -17.20
CA GLN A 759 -8.01 15.99 -16.83
C GLN A 759 -8.62 16.92 -17.89
N GLY A 760 -9.16 18.05 -17.45
CA GLY A 760 -9.73 19.08 -18.31
C GLY A 760 -10.79 19.90 -17.59
N GLU A 761 -11.42 20.82 -18.33
CA GLU A 761 -12.48 21.68 -17.80
C GLU A 761 -13.79 20.92 -17.49
N ASN A 762 -14.00 19.78 -18.15
CA ASN A 762 -15.16 18.93 -17.98
C ASN A 762 -14.90 17.84 -16.96
N ASN A 763 -15.93 17.48 -16.21
CA ASN A 763 -15.88 16.31 -15.35
C ASN A 763 -16.26 15.06 -16.18
N TYR A 764 -15.26 14.21 -16.44
CA TYR A 764 -15.42 13.01 -17.26
C TYR A 764 -15.86 11.76 -16.46
N ILE A 765 -15.97 11.84 -15.15
CA ILE A 765 -16.46 10.72 -14.33
C ILE A 765 -17.87 10.34 -14.76
N LEU A 766 -18.07 9.05 -15.04
CA LEU A 766 -19.31 8.47 -15.59
C LEU A 766 -19.66 8.89 -17.03
N SER A 767 -18.93 9.82 -17.64
CA SER A 767 -19.17 10.23 -19.03
C SER A 767 -18.81 9.10 -20.01
N LYS A 768 -19.63 8.96 -21.04
CA LYS A 768 -19.31 8.12 -22.21
C LYS A 768 -18.37 8.81 -23.19
N ASP A 769 -18.15 10.10 -23.04
CA ASP A 769 -17.14 10.86 -23.74
C ASP A 769 -15.92 10.97 -22.80
N LEU A 770 -14.84 10.26 -23.13
CA LEU A 770 -13.65 10.18 -22.30
C LEU A 770 -12.41 10.43 -23.15
N PRO A 771 -11.63 11.50 -22.88
CA PRO A 771 -10.39 11.74 -23.64
C PRO A 771 -9.34 10.68 -23.31
N VAL A 772 -8.52 10.32 -24.29
CA VAL A 772 -7.23 9.71 -24.00
C VAL A 772 -6.25 10.76 -23.47
N GLU A 773 -5.27 10.33 -22.70
CA GLU A 773 -4.14 11.14 -22.25
C GLU A 773 -2.86 10.35 -22.51
N CYS A 774 -1.90 10.93 -23.21
CA CYS A 774 -0.74 10.20 -23.75
C CYS A 774 -1.16 9.02 -24.65
N GLY A 775 -2.25 9.21 -25.39
CA GLY A 775 -2.78 8.21 -26.30
C GLY A 775 -3.40 6.99 -25.64
N ILE A 776 -3.68 7.01 -24.33
CA ILE A 776 -4.27 5.88 -23.59
C ILE A 776 -5.26 6.36 -22.55
N ASN A 777 -6.32 5.59 -22.31
CA ASN A 777 -7.15 5.73 -21.13
C ASN A 777 -7.82 4.39 -20.78
N ARG A 778 -8.49 4.34 -19.62
CA ARG A 778 -9.23 3.17 -19.15
C ARG A 778 -10.61 3.57 -18.63
N ALA A 779 -11.55 2.63 -18.74
CA ALA A 779 -12.90 2.77 -18.18
C ALA A 779 -13.32 1.48 -17.49
N LEU A 780 -14.11 1.61 -16.42
CA LEU A 780 -14.74 0.49 -15.74
C LEU A 780 -16.13 0.20 -16.29
N ILE A 781 -16.45 -1.07 -16.43
CA ILE A 781 -17.76 -1.55 -16.86
C ILE A 781 -18.18 -2.62 -15.87
N ARG A 782 -19.32 -2.41 -15.20
CA ARG A 782 -19.89 -3.31 -14.20
C ARG A 782 -20.88 -4.25 -14.85
N SER A 783 -20.89 -5.54 -14.47
CA SER A 783 -21.92 -6.49 -14.89
C SER A 783 -23.28 -6.14 -14.27
N LEU A 784 -24.34 -6.53 -14.97
CA LEU A 784 -25.66 -6.66 -14.35
C LEU A 784 -25.83 -8.10 -13.82
N THR A 785 -26.95 -8.36 -13.15
CA THR A 785 -27.28 -9.71 -12.65
C THR A 785 -27.80 -10.65 -13.74
N THR A 786 -27.92 -10.18 -14.98
CA THR A 786 -28.28 -10.97 -16.15
C THR A 786 -27.03 -11.23 -16.97
N ALA A 787 -26.70 -12.49 -17.19
CA ALA A 787 -25.57 -12.88 -18.02
C ALA A 787 -25.86 -12.65 -19.52
N GLY A 788 -24.84 -12.34 -20.28
CA GLY A 788 -24.97 -12.14 -21.71
C GLY A 788 -23.75 -11.55 -22.38
N ASN A 789 -23.88 -11.32 -23.70
CA ASN A 789 -22.86 -10.68 -24.49
C ASN A 789 -23.00 -9.14 -24.39
N VAL A 790 -21.89 -8.47 -24.20
CA VAL A 790 -21.78 -7.00 -24.16
C VAL A 790 -20.87 -6.55 -25.28
N ARG A 791 -21.36 -5.66 -26.11
CA ARG A 791 -20.61 -5.04 -27.22
C ARG A 791 -20.27 -3.60 -26.86
N ILE A 792 -19.03 -3.23 -27.09
CA ILE A 792 -18.52 -1.88 -26.83
C ILE A 792 -17.92 -1.36 -28.10
N THR A 793 -18.38 -0.18 -28.54
CA THR A 793 -17.87 0.56 -29.70
C THR A 793 -17.21 1.85 -29.23
N ALA A 794 -16.05 2.16 -29.75
CA ALA A 794 -15.33 3.41 -29.50
C ALA A 794 -15.14 4.19 -30.81
N LYS A 795 -15.48 5.49 -30.82
CA LYS A 795 -15.43 6.39 -31.94
C LYS A 795 -14.76 7.71 -31.58
N ALA A 796 -14.04 8.30 -32.48
CA ALA A 796 -13.50 9.66 -32.38
C ALA A 796 -13.38 10.29 -33.75
N ASP A 797 -13.42 11.63 -33.81
CA ASP A 797 -13.27 12.37 -35.05
C ASP A 797 -11.91 12.12 -35.71
N GLY A 798 -11.92 11.76 -36.98
CA GLY A 798 -10.69 11.54 -37.73
C GLY A 798 -9.97 10.21 -37.47
N LEU A 799 -10.47 9.37 -36.59
CA LEU A 799 -9.89 8.06 -36.26
C LEU A 799 -10.77 6.91 -36.76
N LYS A 800 -10.15 5.83 -37.16
CA LYS A 800 -10.85 4.58 -37.41
C LYS A 800 -11.40 4.03 -36.10
N SER A 801 -12.71 3.78 -36.06
CA SER A 801 -13.40 3.23 -34.89
C SER A 801 -12.98 1.80 -34.57
N ALA A 802 -13.18 1.39 -33.31
CA ALA A 802 -12.94 0.03 -32.85
C ALA A 802 -14.16 -0.53 -32.14
N GLU A 803 -14.30 -1.85 -32.17
CA GLU A 803 -15.33 -2.60 -31.44
C GLU A 803 -14.73 -3.81 -30.74
N ILE A 804 -15.24 -4.12 -29.55
CA ILE A 804 -14.88 -5.31 -28.79
C ILE A 804 -16.12 -5.92 -28.14
N SER A 805 -16.15 -7.25 -28.02
CA SER A 805 -17.24 -7.99 -27.39
C SER A 805 -16.75 -8.77 -26.18
N LEU A 806 -17.55 -8.77 -25.13
CA LEU A 806 -17.31 -9.44 -23.84
C LEU A 806 -18.51 -10.27 -23.48
N THR A 807 -18.31 -11.37 -22.77
CA THR A 807 -19.42 -12.23 -22.32
C THR A 807 -19.33 -12.44 -20.80
N SER A 808 -20.40 -12.11 -20.08
CA SER A 808 -20.54 -12.42 -18.66
C SER A 808 -21.19 -13.78 -18.47
N SER A 809 -20.71 -14.52 -17.45
CA SER A 809 -21.25 -15.83 -17.04
C SER A 809 -22.23 -15.68 -15.88
N PRO A 810 -23.30 -16.51 -15.83
CA PRO A 810 -24.31 -16.41 -14.78
C PRO A 810 -23.76 -16.82 -13.41
N VAL A 811 -24.29 -16.20 -12.36
CA VAL A 811 -24.10 -16.58 -10.96
C VAL A 811 -25.44 -17.02 -10.39
N GLU A 812 -25.49 -18.20 -9.78
CA GLU A 812 -26.72 -18.71 -9.17
C GLU A 812 -26.99 -18.01 -7.85
N VAL A 813 -28.17 -17.39 -7.74
CA VAL A 813 -28.70 -16.83 -6.50
C VAL A 813 -30.05 -17.48 -6.22
N LYS A 814 -30.15 -18.18 -5.09
CA LYS A 814 -31.38 -18.85 -4.70
C LYS A 814 -31.87 -18.38 -3.34
N ASN A 815 -33.08 -17.86 -3.30
CA ASN A 815 -33.67 -17.31 -2.08
C ASN A 815 -32.81 -16.22 -1.41
N GLY A 816 -32.14 -15.40 -2.19
CA GLY A 816 -31.25 -14.33 -1.70
C GLY A 816 -29.87 -14.82 -1.21
N LEU A 817 -29.50 -16.07 -1.47
CA LEU A 817 -28.23 -16.69 -1.08
C LEU A 817 -27.50 -17.21 -2.32
N SER A 818 -26.17 -17.13 -2.33
CA SER A 818 -25.33 -17.74 -3.35
C SER A 818 -24.21 -18.56 -2.70
N SER A 819 -23.85 -19.69 -3.30
CA SER A 819 -22.65 -20.45 -2.93
C SER A 819 -21.39 -19.94 -3.62
N TYR A 820 -21.53 -19.09 -4.63
CA TYR A 820 -20.38 -18.43 -5.28
C TYR A 820 -19.76 -17.40 -4.34
N ILE A 821 -18.52 -17.60 -3.95
CA ILE A 821 -17.73 -16.66 -3.12
C ILE A 821 -16.78 -15.88 -4.04
N PRO A 822 -16.98 -14.59 -4.25
CA PRO A 822 -16.09 -13.79 -5.10
C PRO A 822 -14.65 -13.84 -4.64
N GLY A 823 -13.73 -14.19 -5.54
CA GLY A 823 -12.30 -14.23 -5.27
C GLY A 823 -11.79 -15.50 -4.57
N ASP A 824 -12.63 -16.47 -4.26
CA ASP A 824 -12.22 -17.71 -3.58
C ASP A 824 -11.27 -18.57 -4.45
N GLU A 825 -11.51 -18.57 -5.77
CA GLU A 825 -10.70 -19.29 -6.76
C GLU A 825 -9.46 -18.50 -7.24
N LEU A 826 -9.26 -17.25 -6.78
CA LEU A 826 -8.07 -16.47 -7.15
C LEU A 826 -6.81 -17.11 -6.56
N GLU A 827 -5.90 -17.49 -7.44
CA GLU A 827 -4.66 -18.15 -7.03
C GLU A 827 -3.57 -17.18 -6.56
N GLY A 828 -2.69 -17.67 -5.70
CA GLY A 828 -1.47 -16.98 -5.32
C GLY A 828 -0.51 -16.85 -6.52
N ARG A 829 0.07 -15.66 -6.70
CA ARG A 829 1.06 -15.37 -7.74
C ARG A 829 2.46 -15.70 -7.27
N LEU A 830 3.26 -16.33 -8.14
CA LEU A 830 4.60 -16.83 -7.83
C LEU A 830 5.68 -16.19 -8.72
N THR A 831 5.49 -14.92 -9.07
CA THR A 831 6.24 -14.23 -10.13
C THR A 831 7.73 -14.08 -9.84
N ARG A 832 8.12 -13.93 -8.56
CA ARG A 832 9.53 -13.77 -8.16
C ARG A 832 10.18 -15.06 -7.64
N GLY A 833 9.41 -16.13 -7.45
CA GLY A 833 9.90 -17.39 -6.89
C GLY A 833 10.16 -17.34 -5.38
N GLU A 834 10.68 -18.45 -4.84
CA GLU A 834 11.02 -18.60 -3.44
C GLU A 834 12.12 -17.61 -3.01
N THR A 835 12.22 -17.34 -1.70
CA THR A 835 13.29 -16.50 -1.15
C THR A 835 14.67 -17.07 -1.50
N PRO A 836 15.52 -16.31 -2.22
CA PRO A 836 16.88 -16.76 -2.52
C PRO A 836 17.69 -16.98 -1.23
N GLN A 837 18.53 -18.00 -1.23
CA GLN A 837 19.37 -18.34 -0.08
C GLN A 837 20.75 -17.65 -0.11
N THR A 838 20.93 -16.69 -1.01
CA THR A 838 22.14 -15.87 -1.13
C THR A 838 22.00 -14.57 -0.35
N PRO A 839 23.09 -13.93 0.10
CA PRO A 839 23.04 -12.59 0.66
C PRO A 839 22.42 -11.59 -0.32
N SER A 840 21.63 -10.64 0.19
CA SER A 840 20.93 -9.62 -0.62
C SER A 840 21.74 -8.34 -0.82
N TYR A 841 22.86 -8.22 -0.14
CA TYR A 841 23.74 -7.05 -0.24
C TYR A 841 25.20 -7.44 -0.04
N LYS A 842 26.09 -6.57 -0.51
CA LYS A 842 27.53 -6.62 -0.23
C LYS A 842 27.87 -5.57 0.81
N VAL A 843 28.77 -5.90 1.73
CA VAL A 843 29.31 -4.90 2.65
C VAL A 843 30.26 -4.01 1.85
N SER A 844 29.89 -2.74 1.71
CA SER A 844 30.67 -1.74 0.96
C SER A 844 31.45 -0.81 1.87
N LYS A 845 30.95 -0.58 3.10
CA LYS A 845 31.54 0.30 4.09
C LYS A 845 31.49 -0.38 5.46
N VAL A 846 32.48 -0.09 6.29
CA VAL A 846 32.52 -0.50 7.70
C VAL A 846 32.73 0.71 8.59
N ASP A 847 32.01 0.74 9.70
CA ASP A 847 32.17 1.79 10.68
C ASP A 847 33.42 1.61 11.51
N VAL A 848 34.00 2.73 11.93
CA VAL A 848 35.06 2.78 12.91
C VAL A 848 34.49 3.33 14.20
N GLY A 849 34.32 2.48 15.21
CA GLY A 849 33.66 2.81 16.45
C GLY A 849 34.29 4.00 17.19
N ILE A 850 33.46 4.77 17.88
CA ILE A 850 33.83 5.90 18.70
C ILE A 850 33.86 5.46 20.17
N VAL A 851 34.98 5.66 20.84
CA VAL A 851 35.15 5.32 22.28
C VAL A 851 34.77 6.48 23.18
N SER A 852 35.14 7.69 22.79
CA SER A 852 34.88 8.92 23.57
C SER A 852 35.05 10.15 22.70
N ALA A 853 34.54 11.27 23.16
CA ALA A 853 34.77 12.56 22.53
C ALA A 853 35.11 13.64 23.58
N ILE A 854 35.89 14.66 23.19
CA ILE A 854 36.12 15.89 23.95
C ILE A 854 35.81 17.09 23.06
N ALA A 855 35.28 18.14 23.63
CA ALA A 855 34.83 19.31 22.89
C ALA A 855 35.27 20.62 23.51
N GLY A 856 35.16 21.68 22.76
CA GLY A 856 35.43 23.04 23.24
C GLY A 856 34.47 23.55 24.33
N ALA A 857 33.23 22.98 24.35
CA ALA A 857 32.21 23.25 25.38
C ALA A 857 31.25 22.05 25.48
N ASN A 858 30.50 21.99 26.60
CA ASN A 858 29.44 20.98 26.82
C ASN A 858 29.93 19.55 26.70
N ASN A 859 31.07 19.23 27.35
CA ASN A 859 31.73 17.91 27.26
C ASN A 859 30.87 16.75 27.76
N GLU A 860 30.02 17.02 28.75
CA GLU A 860 29.09 16.04 29.30
C GLU A 860 28.08 15.50 28.28
N ASN A 861 27.81 16.27 27.23
CA ASN A 861 26.83 15.97 26.20
C ASN A 861 27.47 15.45 24.90
N THR A 862 28.79 15.24 24.85
CA THR A 862 29.45 14.78 23.61
C THR A 862 28.94 13.42 23.12
N VAL A 863 28.52 12.56 24.04
CA VAL A 863 27.96 11.24 23.74
C VAL A 863 26.69 11.34 22.88
N ASN A 864 25.93 12.43 22.99
CA ASN A 864 24.72 12.66 22.21
C ASN A 864 24.97 12.79 20.70
N SER A 865 26.20 12.88 20.26
CA SER A 865 26.54 12.90 18.83
C SER A 865 26.88 11.50 18.25
N PHE A 866 26.80 10.42 19.06
CA PHE A 866 27.04 9.03 18.64
C PHE A 866 26.35 8.02 19.57
N ASP A 867 25.13 8.31 20.01
CA ASP A 867 24.35 7.47 20.97
C ASP A 867 23.23 6.65 20.31
N ASP A 868 23.14 6.67 18.98
CA ASP A 868 22.06 6.06 18.19
C ASP A 868 20.67 6.61 18.57
N ASN A 869 20.61 7.91 18.92
CA ASN A 869 19.37 8.61 19.21
C ASN A 869 19.29 9.94 18.44
N GLU A 870 18.61 9.96 17.32
CA GLU A 870 18.50 11.14 16.48
C GLU A 870 17.61 12.27 17.07
N LEU A 871 17.12 12.13 18.29
CA LEU A 871 16.43 13.18 19.06
C LEU A 871 17.35 13.91 20.04
N SER A 872 18.59 13.45 20.19
CA SER A 872 19.65 14.11 20.96
C SER A 872 20.65 14.83 20.07
N GLU A 873 21.41 15.74 20.61
CA GLU A 873 22.50 16.43 19.90
C GLU A 873 23.60 16.87 20.85
N TRP A 874 24.81 16.95 20.35
CA TRP A 874 25.84 17.78 20.95
C TRP A 874 25.86 19.16 20.27
N ARG A 875 26.02 20.21 21.04
CA ARG A 875 26.28 21.57 20.56
C ARG A 875 27.27 22.31 21.42
N ASN A 876 28.09 23.21 20.85
CA ASN A 876 28.95 24.09 21.61
C ASN A 876 28.14 25.25 22.26
N ASP A 877 28.82 26.18 22.92
CA ASP A 877 28.23 27.33 23.62
C ASP A 877 28.02 28.58 22.73
N GLY A 878 28.09 28.43 21.39
CA GLY A 878 27.86 29.49 20.42
C GLY A 878 29.11 30.38 20.17
N LYS A 879 30.27 30.06 20.75
CA LYS A 879 31.50 30.81 20.54
C LYS A 879 32.41 30.13 19.51
N ALA A 880 33.06 30.92 18.64
CA ALA A 880 33.97 30.39 17.63
C ALA A 880 35.14 29.58 18.23
N ALA A 881 35.64 30.00 19.39
CA ALA A 881 36.75 29.33 20.07
C ALA A 881 36.42 27.93 20.59
N THR A 882 35.16 27.65 20.83
CA THR A 882 34.65 26.38 21.38
C THR A 882 33.90 25.54 20.33
N ALA A 883 33.81 26.00 19.09
CA ALA A 883 33.08 25.33 18.03
C ALA A 883 33.89 24.18 17.39
N TRP A 884 34.31 23.21 18.23
CA TRP A 884 35.02 22.02 17.80
C TRP A 884 34.73 20.84 18.74
N ILE A 885 34.85 19.63 18.19
CA ILE A 885 34.76 18.36 18.89
C ILE A 885 35.77 17.37 18.31
N THR A 886 36.44 16.62 19.18
CA THR A 886 37.42 15.61 18.83
C THR A 886 36.97 14.27 19.31
N TYR A 887 36.86 13.32 18.38
CA TYR A 887 36.47 11.95 18.61
C TYR A 887 37.66 11.02 18.69
N LYS A 888 37.69 10.16 19.72
CA LYS A 888 38.68 9.07 19.84
C LYS A 888 38.07 7.81 19.26
N LEU A 889 38.70 7.26 18.25
CA LEU A 889 38.28 6.02 17.58
C LEU A 889 38.75 4.79 18.38
N GLU A 890 38.05 3.69 18.25
CA GLU A 890 38.34 2.40 18.89
C GLU A 890 39.67 1.78 18.43
N ARG A 891 40.08 2.11 17.22
CA ARG A 891 41.32 1.67 16.58
C ARG A 891 41.90 2.75 15.68
N ALA A 892 43.17 2.64 15.35
CA ALA A 892 43.70 3.45 14.26
C ALA A 892 43.11 2.95 12.92
N ALA A 893 42.57 3.87 12.14
CA ALA A 893 41.87 3.59 10.90
C ALA A 893 42.22 4.60 9.81
N ARG A 894 42.02 4.21 8.56
CA ARG A 894 42.03 5.12 7.40
C ARG A 894 40.60 5.51 7.02
N VAL A 895 40.02 6.40 7.81
CA VAL A 895 38.70 6.91 7.52
C VAL A 895 38.76 7.65 6.19
N ASP A 896 37.89 7.29 5.25
CA ASP A 896 37.77 7.94 3.95
C ASP A 896 36.39 8.57 3.74
N GLU A 897 35.45 8.36 4.68
CA GLU A 897 34.18 9.04 4.68
C GLU A 897 33.75 9.41 6.11
N VAL A 898 33.24 10.63 6.26
CA VAL A 898 32.57 11.10 7.47
C VAL A 898 31.11 11.36 7.13
N CYS A 899 30.21 10.61 7.79
CA CYS A 899 28.77 10.73 7.62
C CYS A 899 28.19 11.42 8.85
N MET A 900 27.43 12.49 8.68
CA MET A 900 26.88 13.28 9.79
C MET A 900 25.45 13.69 9.58
N LYS A 901 24.65 13.64 10.63
CA LYS A 901 23.37 14.36 10.74
C LYS A 901 23.61 15.61 11.59
N LEU A 902 23.39 16.77 10.97
CA LEU A 902 23.59 18.06 11.58
C LEU A 902 22.23 18.72 11.85
N THR A 903 22.07 19.44 12.95
CA THR A 903 20.81 20.17 13.20
C THR A 903 20.55 21.18 12.10
N GLY A 904 19.32 21.21 11.61
CA GLY A 904 18.92 22.04 10.47
C GLY A 904 19.40 21.52 9.12
N TRP A 905 19.67 20.22 9.00
CA TRP A 905 20.22 19.53 7.81
C TRP A 905 19.65 19.98 6.47
N ARG A 906 18.40 20.40 6.45
CA ARG A 906 17.74 20.84 5.21
C ARG A 906 17.91 22.33 4.91
N MET A 907 18.03 23.15 5.93
CA MET A 907 17.99 24.62 5.81
C MET A 907 19.34 25.26 6.10
N ARG A 908 20.23 24.53 6.78
CA ARG A 908 21.50 25.08 7.28
C ARG A 908 22.68 24.41 6.60
N SER A 909 23.68 25.22 6.23
CA SER A 909 24.98 24.77 5.78
C SER A 909 26.04 25.12 6.84
N TYR A 910 26.97 24.25 7.09
CA TYR A 910 28.04 24.38 8.06
C TYR A 910 29.40 24.45 7.34
N PRO A 911 30.13 25.57 7.45
CA PRO A 911 31.52 25.63 6.98
C PRO A 911 32.41 24.87 7.95
N LEU A 912 32.92 23.72 7.56
CA LEU A 912 33.67 22.81 8.43
C LEU A 912 35.12 22.64 7.97
N GLU A 913 35.97 22.31 8.93
CA GLU A 913 37.28 21.71 8.75
C GLU A 913 37.33 20.38 9.53
N ILE A 914 37.83 19.31 8.91
CA ILE A 914 38.00 18.00 9.51
C ILE A 914 39.50 17.64 9.53
N TYR A 915 39.97 17.25 10.70
CA TYR A 915 41.37 16.91 10.93
C TYR A 915 41.54 15.48 11.39
N ALA A 916 42.53 14.76 10.84
CA ALA A 916 43.07 13.50 11.34
C ALA A 916 44.31 13.80 12.19
N GLY A 917 44.15 13.83 13.52
CA GLY A 917 45.22 14.37 14.38
C GLY A 917 45.47 15.85 14.06
N LYS A 918 46.61 16.15 13.43
CA LYS A 918 46.97 17.55 13.02
C LYS A 918 46.80 17.80 11.53
N GLU A 919 46.52 16.78 10.74
CA GLU A 919 46.41 16.86 9.28
C GLU A 919 44.99 17.25 8.88
N LEU A 920 44.84 18.31 8.09
CA LEU A 920 43.57 18.70 7.47
C LEU A 920 43.21 17.70 6.38
N ILE A 921 42.10 17.00 6.56
CA ILE A 921 41.64 15.97 5.62
C ILE A 921 40.43 16.38 4.81
N TRP A 922 39.69 17.40 5.25
CA TRP A 922 38.60 18.01 4.51
C TRP A 922 38.31 19.45 4.94
N SER A 923 37.87 20.30 4.02
CA SER A 923 37.40 21.66 4.32
C SER A 923 36.41 22.12 3.26
N GLY A 924 35.25 22.60 3.69
CA GLY A 924 34.19 23.08 2.81
C GLY A 924 32.92 23.43 3.56
N ASP A 925 31.90 23.79 2.82
CA ASP A 925 30.52 23.94 3.33
C ASP A 925 29.77 22.62 3.15
N THR A 926 29.00 22.22 4.16
CA THR A 926 28.15 21.02 4.05
C THR A 926 26.97 21.29 3.13
N ASP A 927 26.61 20.27 2.34
CA ASP A 927 25.40 20.29 1.55
C ASP A 927 24.14 20.27 2.46
N LYS A 928 23.04 20.79 1.94
CA LYS A 928 21.72 20.57 2.52
C LYS A 928 21.26 19.17 2.13
N SER A 929 20.68 18.43 3.08
CA SER A 929 20.35 17.02 2.89
C SER A 929 18.93 16.66 3.38
N LEU A 930 18.51 15.42 3.21
CA LEU A 930 17.31 14.86 3.83
C LEU A 930 17.58 14.17 5.18
N GLY A 931 18.76 14.38 5.74
CA GLY A 931 19.15 13.79 7.02
C GLY A 931 20.65 13.80 7.19
N TYR A 932 21.37 13.05 6.37
CA TYR A 932 22.79 12.85 6.48
C TYR A 932 23.55 13.56 5.36
N VAL A 933 24.69 14.18 5.70
CA VAL A 933 25.71 14.63 4.77
C VAL A 933 26.84 13.61 4.73
N HIS A 934 27.37 13.34 3.54
CA HIS A 934 28.45 12.43 3.28
C HIS A 934 29.66 13.22 2.78
N LEU A 935 30.74 13.18 3.52
CA LEU A 935 31.97 13.91 3.21
C LEU A 935 33.08 12.90 2.91
N ASP A 936 33.48 12.83 1.64
CA ASP A 936 34.66 12.09 1.23
C ASP A 936 35.90 12.84 1.75
N VAL A 937 36.68 12.20 2.62
CA VAL A 937 37.85 12.79 3.27
C VAL A 937 39.12 12.13 2.80
N LYS A 938 40.28 12.82 2.90
CA LYS A 938 41.56 12.22 2.61
C LYS A 938 41.89 11.13 3.64
N PRO A 939 42.09 9.86 3.22
CA PRO A 939 42.32 8.78 4.16
C PRO A 939 43.72 8.84 4.79
N VAL A 940 43.77 9.22 6.06
CA VAL A 940 44.96 9.33 6.88
C VAL A 940 44.85 8.36 8.06
N LEU A 941 45.85 7.54 8.32
CA LEU A 941 45.84 6.65 9.47
C LEU A 941 45.84 7.42 10.78
N THR A 942 44.77 7.38 11.53
CA THR A 942 44.59 8.07 12.79
C THR A 942 43.66 7.30 13.74
N ASN A 943 43.77 7.55 15.02
CA ASN A 943 42.77 7.16 16.04
C ASN A 943 42.03 8.37 16.64
N GLU A 944 42.17 9.55 16.00
CA GLU A 944 41.57 10.78 16.49
C GLU A 944 41.14 11.66 15.32
N ILE A 945 39.87 12.09 15.29
CA ILE A 945 39.32 12.97 14.28
C ILE A 945 38.66 14.17 14.96
N THR A 946 38.99 15.36 14.50
CA THR A 946 38.45 16.63 15.00
C THR A 946 37.59 17.27 13.93
N ILE A 947 36.36 17.63 14.32
CA ILE A 947 35.44 18.47 13.54
C ILE A 947 35.48 19.88 14.10
N ARG A 948 35.69 20.88 13.25
CA ARG A 948 35.72 22.28 13.64
C ARG A 948 34.88 23.11 12.70
N LEU A 949 34.13 24.09 13.27
CA LEU A 949 33.44 25.11 12.48
C LEU A 949 34.42 26.19 12.07
N LYS A 950 34.57 26.43 10.77
CA LYS A 950 35.53 27.40 10.19
C LYS A 950 35.02 28.83 10.20
N GLY A 951 33.75 29.04 10.29
CA GLY A 951 33.11 30.37 10.21
C GLY A 951 31.78 30.41 10.98
N THR A 952 30.77 30.95 10.34
CA THR A 952 29.41 30.97 10.87
C THR A 952 28.51 30.05 10.06
N SER A 953 27.73 29.23 10.72
CA SER A 953 26.64 28.48 10.06
C SER A 953 25.59 29.46 9.56
N LYS A 954 25.00 29.17 8.40
CA LYS A 954 23.98 30.03 7.77
C LYS A 954 22.69 29.23 7.58
N GLY A 955 21.56 29.89 7.85
CA GLY A 955 20.23 29.34 7.63
C GLY A 955 19.47 29.03 8.93
N GLY A 956 18.21 28.65 8.78
CA GLY A 956 17.29 28.37 9.87
C GLY A 956 17.51 26.99 10.52
N ASP A 957 16.76 26.75 11.58
CA ASP A 957 16.64 25.44 12.21
C ASP A 957 15.47 24.70 11.56
N ALA A 958 15.74 23.56 10.95
CA ALA A 958 14.74 22.77 10.23
C ALA A 958 14.19 21.58 11.05
N PHE A 959 14.59 21.46 12.30
CA PHE A 959 14.12 20.39 13.16
C PHE A 959 12.59 20.44 13.32
N GLY A 960 11.90 19.37 12.96
CA GLY A 960 10.44 19.30 13.00
C GLY A 960 9.72 20.01 11.85
N GLN A 961 10.42 20.54 10.86
CA GLN A 961 9.81 21.16 9.68
C GLN A 961 9.71 20.18 8.53
N ILE A 962 8.50 20.02 8.00
CA ILE A 962 8.23 19.23 6.80
C ILE A 962 8.57 20.07 5.58
N VAL A 963 9.72 19.83 4.95
CA VAL A 963 10.10 20.47 3.68
C VAL A 963 10.28 19.39 2.63
N GLU A 964 9.49 19.44 1.56
CA GLU A 964 9.39 18.38 0.58
C GLU A 964 10.19 18.65 -0.69
N VAL A 965 10.39 19.88 -1.06
CA VAL A 965 10.91 20.25 -2.39
C VAL A 965 12.39 20.52 -2.35
N ALA A 966 13.18 19.80 -3.12
CA ALA A 966 14.61 20.04 -3.28
C ALA A 966 14.92 21.22 -4.21
N ALA A 967 13.95 21.66 -5.01
CA ALA A 967 14.15 22.73 -5.99
C ALA A 967 14.18 24.14 -5.40
N PRO A 968 14.83 25.09 -6.07
CA PRO A 968 15.04 26.47 -5.59
C PRO A 968 13.80 27.36 -5.55
N VAL A 969 12.59 26.83 -5.72
CA VAL A 969 11.32 27.58 -5.50
C VAL A 969 11.11 27.88 -4.01
N ALA A 970 12.19 28.01 -3.27
CA ALA A 970 12.27 28.21 -1.82
C ALA A 970 11.54 29.45 -1.31
N ASN A 971 11.21 30.40 -2.18
CA ASN A 971 10.56 31.64 -1.74
C ASN A 971 9.06 31.49 -1.44
N GLU A 972 8.45 30.37 -1.77
CA GLU A 972 7.02 30.15 -1.59
C GLU A 972 6.69 29.23 -0.40
N LEU A 973 7.69 28.60 0.20
CA LEU A 973 7.58 27.86 1.45
C LEU A 973 7.51 28.74 2.69
N ASP A 974 7.09 29.99 2.55
CA ASP A 974 6.87 30.93 3.65
C ASP A 974 5.87 30.43 4.72
N LEU A 975 5.09 29.42 4.41
CA LEU A 975 4.24 28.75 5.38
C LEU A 975 5.02 27.96 6.44
N PHE A 976 6.26 27.60 6.13
CA PHE A 976 7.15 26.83 6.99
C PHE A 976 8.46 27.56 7.30
N LYS A 977 8.54 28.88 7.04
CA LYS A 977 9.68 29.66 7.52
C LYS A 977 9.80 29.51 9.02
N ALA A 978 10.98 29.12 9.47
CA ALA A 978 11.35 29.28 10.85
C ALA A 978 11.04 30.74 11.26
N LYS A 979 10.28 30.91 12.34
CA LYS A 979 9.89 32.23 12.86
C LYS A 979 11.10 33.14 13.21
N ASP A 980 12.28 32.55 13.23
CA ASP A 980 13.56 33.20 13.49
C ASP A 980 14.33 33.24 12.17
N GLY A 981 14.42 34.39 11.54
CA GLY A 981 15.19 34.64 10.31
C GLY A 981 16.61 34.05 10.33
N ASP A 982 17.36 34.18 9.26
CA ASP A 982 18.72 33.65 9.08
C ASP A 982 19.59 33.90 10.34
N LYS A 983 19.61 32.95 11.27
CA LYS A 983 20.52 32.93 12.39
C LYS A 983 21.89 32.53 11.87
N THR A 984 22.78 33.51 11.73
CA THR A 984 24.19 33.22 11.56
C THR A 984 24.83 33.15 12.93
N GLY A 985 25.61 32.11 13.19
CA GLY A 985 26.23 31.92 14.49
C GLY A 985 27.40 30.94 14.46
N HIS A 986 28.18 30.93 15.54
CA HIS A 986 29.29 30.00 15.72
C HIS A 986 28.82 28.71 16.45
N GLU A 987 27.59 28.28 16.19
CA GLU A 987 27.06 27.02 16.72
C GLU A 987 27.38 25.88 15.78
N LEU A 988 28.12 24.91 16.30
CA LEU A 988 28.28 23.56 15.71
C LEU A 988 27.36 22.62 16.48
N ARG A 989 26.45 21.98 15.76
CA ARG A 989 25.37 21.13 16.31
C ARG A 989 25.35 19.80 15.56
N ILE A 990 25.72 18.74 16.24
CA ILE A 990 25.83 17.38 15.66
C ILE A 990 24.81 16.47 16.35
N VAL A 991 23.88 15.93 15.58
CA VAL A 991 22.88 14.96 16.03
C VAL A 991 23.52 13.57 16.07
N GLU A 992 24.15 13.15 14.95
CA GLU A 992 24.85 11.87 14.84
C GLU A 992 26.05 11.98 13.90
N ILE A 993 27.12 11.24 14.21
CA ILE A 993 28.33 11.15 13.37
C ILE A 993 28.82 9.70 13.29
N GLU A 994 29.26 9.31 12.11
CA GLU A 994 29.85 8.02 11.80
C GLU A 994 31.14 8.22 11.01
N PHE A 995 32.15 7.40 11.30
CA PHE A 995 33.41 7.36 10.57
C PHE A 995 33.51 6.05 9.82
N LYS A 996 33.74 6.08 8.51
CA LYS A 996 33.67 4.89 7.64
C LYS A 996 34.94 4.65 6.87
N GLU A 997 35.27 3.36 6.70
CA GLU A 997 36.26 2.86 5.75
C GLU A 997 35.52 2.17 4.60
N ASN A 998 35.74 2.61 3.37
CA ASN A 998 35.18 2.00 2.18
C ASN A 998 35.98 0.77 1.76
N LEU A 999 35.32 -0.38 1.60
CA LEU A 999 35.97 -1.65 1.24
C LEU A 999 36.10 -1.84 -0.28
N LEU A 1000 35.42 -1.02 -1.08
CA LEU A 1000 35.34 -1.15 -2.54
C LEU A 1000 36.24 -0.13 -3.28
N LYS A 1001 37.06 0.62 -2.57
CA LYS A 1001 38.04 1.57 -3.16
C LYS A 1001 39.42 0.91 -3.38
#